data_4a2f9e57d2273bb8a6ccb7400f202b25
#
_entry.id   4a2f9e57d2273bb8a6ccb7400f202b25
#
_cell.length_a   1.000
_cell.length_b   1.000
_cell.length_c   1.000
_cell.angle_alpha   90.00
_cell.angle_beta   90.00
_cell.angle_gamma   90.00
#
_symmetry.space_group_name_H-M   'P 1'
#
loop_
_entity.id
_entity.type
_entity.pdbx_description
1 polymer ?
#
loop_
_entity_poly.entity_id
_entity_poly.type
_entity_poly.pdbx_seq_one_letter_code
_entity_poly.pdbx_strand_id
1 'polypeptide(L)'
;MRHRPGSRDVRPIAVAAAIVTTIAAAAAAPSSAAPGNVTLPVTAAAAVASADIIPPYNQTVSGRILPLSRELLVRLSKEGRALSLDGVPVFSGDDKFLPGKIALGLAEFLVTVPADDPRREEYIADFRRISKLTVDDPNDSWGIYYYMSGLNELRKAGILSAAVDRLTLAKLRVRLDWRSFVDVDTFTLIDHPNNYYCVAFGIARLRVQMGWEDAAGAEGLLQKMLAHYRQFSGEYGFADETDGDGRFDRYSVLLSAEIAQKFIQTGAKPPAEVIGWVRKSAAVMLERLNPNGDGFEYGRSLGPYGLTAMIEVLTAAAVLGVLSEDEKALSYAFISRAGQHYVDFWLDAKTGSVDMWDRGRRTDAYRGKFRILGENLSLAHQFIYTNVFWNQLGFQDAPPRTDFAAALQRLPKRTVTWFARGEYDRLLLTVRDRGHVIGLPFINGGASQHMHNPYFPIPYSPGLLDSVADGSSPQLLPQLTLADGSVLAPLAYFQHVSVAERRNETVIRFQQPRLDKLGTASPIPDDRFTLSSTYVLEPGRITRTDVYTPQGTVELKSLRMEFATYSDLAAQQGTITTFGRGAVRKFAVRGFERCDVGPVQDDVAYHTPTGPFATRVVCESPAHTLQGPLQLSWSLSYR
;
A
#
# COMPACT_ATOMS: atom_id res chain seq x y z
N MET A 1 -37.40 36.79 20.16
CA MET A 1 -36.28 36.85 21.14
C MET A 1 -35.16 35.98 20.63
N ARG A 2 -34.03 36.60 20.32
CA ARG A 2 -32.85 35.95 19.68
C ARG A 2 -31.93 35.42 20.79
N HIS A 3 -31.52 34.15 20.71
CA HIS A 3 -30.32 33.69 21.42
C HIS A 3 -29.32 33.12 20.41
N ARG A 4 -28.14 33.73 20.36
CA ARG A 4 -26.93 33.25 19.69
C ARG A 4 -26.20 32.30 20.65
N PRO A 5 -25.59 31.19 20.20
CA PRO A 5 -24.59 30.48 20.97
C PRO A 5 -23.20 31.07 20.71
N GLY A 6 -22.42 31.17 21.78
CA GLY A 6 -21.09 31.75 21.81
C GLY A 6 -20.02 30.85 21.22
N SER A 7 -19.05 31.52 20.61
CA SER A 7 -17.79 30.98 20.15
C SER A 7 -16.92 30.50 21.32
N ARG A 8 -16.43 29.27 21.26
CA ARG A 8 -15.33 28.82 22.11
C ARG A 8 -14.01 28.97 21.34
N ASP A 9 -13.19 29.87 21.85
CA ASP A 9 -11.80 30.06 21.42
C ASP A 9 -10.98 28.79 21.69
N VAL A 10 -10.43 28.19 20.64
CA VAL A 10 -9.41 27.15 20.74
C VAL A 10 -8.05 27.84 20.58
N ARG A 11 -7.27 27.89 21.64
CA ARG A 11 -5.88 28.38 21.61
C ARG A 11 -4.97 27.29 21.05
N PRO A 12 -4.04 27.61 20.14
CA PRO A 12 -3.05 26.65 19.67
C PRO A 12 -1.95 26.44 20.73
N ILE A 13 -1.64 25.18 21.00
CA ILE A 13 -0.48 24.78 21.82
C ILE A 13 0.76 24.83 20.92
N ALA A 14 1.64 25.77 21.20
CA ALA A 14 2.95 25.84 20.59
C ALA A 14 3.87 24.77 21.21
N VAL A 15 4.40 23.86 20.39
CA VAL A 15 5.47 22.94 20.77
C VAL A 15 6.80 23.61 20.46
N ALA A 16 7.54 23.95 21.50
CA ALA A 16 8.88 24.50 21.41
C ALA A 16 9.89 23.38 21.08
N ALA A 17 10.63 23.57 19.99
CA ALA A 17 11.80 22.76 19.64
C ALA A 17 13.00 23.19 20.51
N ALA A 18 13.52 22.29 21.29
CA ALA A 18 14.79 22.46 22.00
C ALA A 18 15.93 21.91 21.14
N ILE A 19 16.80 22.81 20.70
CA ILE A 19 18.08 22.49 20.06
C ILE A 19 19.08 22.21 21.19
N VAL A 20 19.63 21.00 21.22
CA VAL A 20 20.80 20.68 22.06
C VAL A 20 21.99 20.48 21.14
N THR A 21 22.88 21.46 21.19
CA THR A 21 24.24 21.42 20.64
C THR A 21 25.16 20.77 21.65
N THR A 22 25.89 19.72 21.32
CA THR A 22 27.05 19.32 22.09
C THR A 22 28.23 18.99 21.19
N ILE A 23 29.34 19.59 21.58
CA ILE A 23 30.63 19.74 20.91
C ILE A 23 31.48 18.47 21.10
N ALA A 24 32.32 18.27 20.12
CA ALA A 24 33.32 17.25 19.90
C ALA A 24 34.36 17.02 21.00
N ALA A 25 34.96 15.86 21.01
CA ALA A 25 36.40 15.70 21.22
C ALA A 25 36.92 14.43 20.52
N ALA A 26 38.06 14.59 19.92
CA ALA A 26 38.79 13.70 19.04
C ALA A 26 39.56 12.60 19.78
N ALA A 27 39.87 11.44 19.19
CA ALA A 27 41.21 11.10 18.67
C ALA A 27 41.35 9.58 18.44
N ALA A 28 42.09 9.33 17.36
CA ALA A 28 42.96 8.18 17.07
C ALA A 28 42.46 7.06 16.18
N ALA A 29 42.90 7.10 14.93
CA ALA A 29 43.10 6.01 13.97
C ALA A 29 44.44 5.28 14.27
N PRO A 30 44.88 4.22 13.56
CA PRO A 30 44.25 3.52 12.44
C PRO A 30 44.35 1.98 12.51
N SER A 31 43.55 1.27 11.71
CA SER A 31 43.99 0.00 11.12
C SER A 31 43.28 -0.25 9.81
N SER A 32 44.06 -0.35 8.76
CA SER A 32 43.68 -0.63 7.39
C SER A 32 43.26 -2.10 7.23
N ALA A 33 42.03 -2.32 6.77
CA ALA A 33 41.66 -3.54 6.09
C ALA A 33 40.86 -3.14 4.83
N ALA A 34 41.31 -3.57 3.67
CA ALA A 34 40.68 -3.31 2.40
C ALA A 34 39.25 -3.84 2.36
N PRO A 35 38.29 -3.13 1.77
CA PRO A 35 36.94 -3.65 1.58
C PRO A 35 36.95 -4.68 0.44
N GLY A 36 36.66 -5.94 0.80
CA GLY A 36 36.31 -6.96 -0.17
C GLY A 36 35.03 -6.54 -0.91
N ASN A 37 35.12 -6.49 -2.23
CA ASN A 37 33.99 -6.27 -3.13
C ASN A 37 32.94 -7.38 -2.89
N VAL A 38 31.93 -7.10 -2.12
CA VAL A 38 30.69 -7.88 -2.09
C VAL A 38 29.84 -7.40 -3.25
N THR A 39 30.04 -8.04 -4.40
CA THR A 39 29.14 -7.88 -5.55
C THR A 39 27.83 -8.59 -5.22
N LEU A 40 26.82 -7.85 -4.80
CA LEU A 40 25.45 -8.36 -4.73
C LEU A 40 24.96 -8.61 -6.16
N PRO A 41 24.40 -9.78 -6.47
CA PRO A 41 23.79 -10.00 -7.77
C PRO A 41 22.44 -9.23 -7.80
N VAL A 42 22.46 -8.06 -8.44
CA VAL A 42 21.24 -7.47 -8.97
C VAL A 42 20.85 -8.31 -10.17
N THR A 43 19.96 -9.27 -9.98
CA THR A 43 19.32 -9.99 -11.07
C THR A 43 18.41 -9.03 -11.80
N ALA A 44 18.98 -8.39 -12.83
CA ALA A 44 18.21 -7.70 -13.85
C ALA A 44 17.20 -8.68 -14.46
N ALA A 45 15.95 -8.31 -14.51
CA ALA A 45 14.91 -9.00 -15.25
C ALA A 45 15.28 -9.04 -16.73
N ALA A 46 15.89 -10.15 -17.15
CA ALA A 46 15.99 -10.59 -18.53
C ALA A 46 16.50 -12.04 -18.55
N ALA A 47 15.61 -12.99 -18.32
CA ALA A 47 15.75 -14.32 -18.88
C ALA A 47 14.36 -14.94 -18.92
N VAL A 48 13.75 -14.95 -20.08
CA VAL A 48 12.82 -16.01 -20.43
C VAL A 48 13.67 -17.27 -20.53
N ALA A 49 13.83 -17.97 -19.43
CA ALA A 49 14.53 -19.25 -19.39
C ALA A 49 13.99 -20.05 -18.21
N SER A 50 13.57 -21.26 -18.49
CA SER A 50 12.95 -22.25 -17.65
C SER A 50 11.63 -21.77 -17.02
N ALA A 51 10.56 -22.48 -17.30
CA ALA A 51 9.31 -22.33 -16.56
C ALA A 51 9.62 -22.69 -15.11
N ASP A 52 9.88 -21.67 -14.27
CA ASP A 52 9.99 -21.87 -12.83
C ASP A 52 8.71 -22.54 -12.38
N ILE A 53 8.83 -23.76 -11.89
CA ILE A 53 7.69 -24.52 -11.39
C ILE A 53 7.24 -23.82 -10.11
N ILE A 54 6.23 -22.97 -10.24
CA ILE A 54 5.60 -22.31 -9.08
C ILE A 54 4.84 -23.38 -8.30
N PRO A 55 5.16 -23.57 -7.02
CA PRO A 55 4.44 -24.55 -6.21
C PRO A 55 2.98 -24.14 -6.00
N PRO A 56 2.09 -25.10 -5.70
CA PRO A 56 0.75 -24.79 -5.22
C PRO A 56 0.81 -23.83 -4.02
N TYR A 57 -0.14 -22.90 -3.96
CA TYR A 57 -0.17 -21.88 -2.91
C TYR A 57 -0.13 -22.50 -1.50
N ASN A 58 -0.89 -23.59 -1.29
CA ASN A 58 -0.88 -24.34 -0.04
C ASN A 58 0.51 -24.86 0.36
N GLN A 59 1.34 -25.30 -0.60
CA GLN A 59 2.71 -25.74 -0.30
C GLN A 59 3.60 -24.59 0.18
N THR A 60 3.47 -23.40 -0.42
CA THR A 60 4.20 -22.21 0.03
C THR A 60 3.78 -21.82 1.44
N VAL A 61 2.46 -21.77 1.72
CA VAL A 61 1.94 -21.38 3.03
C VAL A 61 2.31 -22.40 4.10
N SER A 62 2.05 -23.70 3.86
CA SER A 62 2.32 -24.76 4.84
C SER A 62 3.81 -25.01 5.05
N GLY A 63 4.63 -24.90 3.98
CA GLY A 63 6.06 -25.16 4.05
C GLY A 63 6.93 -24.00 4.51
N ARG A 64 6.47 -22.75 4.35
CA ARG A 64 7.31 -21.56 4.61
C ARG A 64 6.68 -20.56 5.59
N ILE A 65 5.38 -20.35 5.58
CA ILE A 65 4.71 -19.32 6.40
C ILE A 65 4.24 -19.90 7.74
N LEU A 66 3.57 -21.04 7.76
CA LEU A 66 3.15 -21.68 9.00
C LEU A 66 4.32 -22.01 9.95
N PRO A 67 5.50 -22.49 9.48
CA PRO A 67 6.66 -22.68 10.35
C PRO A 67 7.13 -21.39 11.05
N LEU A 68 7.09 -20.24 10.37
CA LEU A 68 7.43 -18.95 11.00
C LEU A 68 6.43 -18.56 12.08
N SER A 69 5.13 -18.71 11.83
CA SER A 69 4.08 -18.43 12.83
C SER A 69 4.21 -19.34 14.04
N ARG A 70 4.55 -20.63 13.83
CA ARG A 70 4.85 -21.58 14.90
C ARG A 70 6.04 -21.15 15.74
N GLU A 71 7.13 -20.75 15.09
CA GLU A 71 8.33 -20.27 15.79
C GLU A 71 8.01 -19.04 16.64
N LEU A 72 7.29 -18.07 16.08
CA LEU A 72 6.88 -16.86 16.81
C LEU A 72 5.99 -17.19 18.02
N LEU A 73 5.06 -18.15 17.90
CA LEU A 73 4.24 -18.62 19.01
C LEU A 73 5.12 -19.16 20.16
N VAL A 74 6.01 -20.08 19.85
CA VAL A 74 6.87 -20.74 20.85
C VAL A 74 7.84 -19.74 21.49
N ARG A 75 8.48 -18.90 20.69
CA ARG A 75 9.41 -17.87 21.18
C ARG A 75 8.70 -16.85 22.05
N LEU A 76 7.57 -16.31 21.59
CA LEU A 76 6.82 -15.31 22.34
C LEU A 76 6.29 -15.88 23.68
N SER A 77 5.85 -17.14 23.68
CA SER A 77 5.44 -17.82 24.93
C SER A 77 6.60 -17.99 25.91
N LYS A 78 7.79 -18.31 25.42
CA LYS A 78 8.99 -18.58 26.24
C LYS A 78 9.70 -17.30 26.71
N GLU A 79 9.91 -16.36 25.76
CA GLU A 79 10.70 -15.13 25.99
C GLU A 79 9.84 -13.99 26.53
N GLY A 80 8.52 -14.03 26.30
CA GLY A 80 7.58 -13.01 26.76
C GLY A 80 7.97 -11.61 26.27
N ARG A 81 8.00 -10.65 27.18
CA ARG A 81 8.34 -9.25 26.87
C ARG A 81 9.82 -9.03 26.54
N ALA A 82 10.67 -10.00 26.79
CA ALA A 82 12.09 -9.94 26.43
C ALA A 82 12.35 -10.36 24.96
N LEU A 83 11.32 -10.82 24.23
CA LEU A 83 11.46 -11.24 22.84
C LEU A 83 12.06 -10.11 21.99
N SER A 84 13.08 -10.47 21.21
CA SER A 84 13.70 -9.60 20.21
C SER A 84 13.71 -10.32 18.87
N LEU A 85 13.34 -9.61 17.82
CA LEU A 85 13.39 -10.07 16.43
C LEU A 85 14.33 -9.15 15.65
N ASP A 86 15.28 -9.73 14.96
CA ASP A 86 16.27 -9.00 14.15
C ASP A 86 16.90 -7.80 14.92
N GLY A 87 17.28 -8.06 16.18
CA GLY A 87 17.88 -7.07 17.09
C GLY A 87 16.91 -6.05 17.69
N VAL A 88 15.60 -6.12 17.37
CA VAL A 88 14.59 -5.18 17.87
C VAL A 88 13.77 -5.80 19.00
N PRO A 89 13.72 -5.20 20.21
CA PRO A 89 12.80 -5.60 21.27
C PRO A 89 11.35 -5.32 20.85
N VAL A 90 10.54 -6.36 20.68
CA VAL A 90 9.24 -6.27 20.00
C VAL A 90 8.14 -5.53 20.77
N PHE A 91 8.32 -5.30 22.08
CA PHE A 91 7.39 -4.53 22.92
C PHE A 91 7.90 -3.11 23.24
N SER A 92 8.98 -2.65 22.60
CA SER A 92 9.57 -1.33 22.87
C SER A 92 8.95 -0.18 22.07
N GLY A 93 8.13 -0.48 21.07
CA GLY A 93 7.58 0.52 20.17
C GLY A 93 6.10 0.78 20.36
N ASP A 94 5.60 1.77 19.64
CA ASP A 94 4.19 2.19 19.65
C ASP A 94 3.42 1.53 18.48
N ASP A 95 3.28 0.21 18.52
CA ASP A 95 2.31 -0.49 17.64
C ASP A 95 0.98 -0.66 18.37
N LYS A 96 0.11 0.34 18.24
CA LYS A 96 -1.20 0.39 18.88
C LYS A 96 -2.16 -0.76 18.50
N PHE A 97 -1.78 -1.61 17.56
CA PHE A 97 -2.54 -2.80 17.13
C PHE A 97 -1.86 -4.12 17.52
N LEU A 98 -0.71 -4.07 18.19
CA LEU A 98 0.12 -5.24 18.43
C LEU A 98 -0.62 -6.40 19.12
N PRO A 99 -1.39 -6.20 20.23
CA PRO A 99 -2.12 -7.30 20.87
C PRO A 99 -3.08 -8.02 19.91
N GLY A 100 -3.78 -7.26 19.07
CA GLY A 100 -4.69 -7.82 18.08
C GLY A 100 -3.97 -8.60 16.98
N LYS A 101 -2.86 -8.05 16.45
CA LYS A 101 -2.04 -8.74 15.45
C LYS A 101 -1.46 -10.05 15.99
N ILE A 102 -1.01 -10.06 17.25
CA ILE A 102 -0.56 -11.26 17.94
C ILE A 102 -1.69 -12.29 18.03
N ALA A 103 -2.85 -11.87 18.54
CA ALA A 103 -3.97 -12.77 18.74
C ALA A 103 -4.46 -13.38 17.43
N LEU A 104 -4.63 -12.58 16.36
CA LEU A 104 -5.10 -13.06 15.07
C LEU A 104 -4.07 -13.97 14.39
N GLY A 105 -2.82 -13.49 14.23
CA GLY A 105 -1.79 -14.25 13.51
C GLY A 105 -1.50 -15.60 14.14
N LEU A 106 -1.50 -15.67 15.49
CA LEU A 106 -1.27 -16.93 16.20
C LEU A 106 -2.53 -17.81 16.26
N ALA A 107 -3.74 -17.24 16.33
CA ALA A 107 -4.97 -18.02 16.24
C ALA A 107 -5.11 -18.69 14.86
N GLU A 108 -4.84 -17.96 13.77
CA GLU A 108 -4.84 -18.50 12.41
C GLU A 108 -3.85 -19.68 12.25
N PHE A 109 -2.65 -19.56 12.81
CA PHE A 109 -1.75 -20.71 12.88
C PHE A 109 -2.37 -21.87 13.67
N LEU A 110 -2.87 -21.60 14.87
CA LEU A 110 -3.33 -22.63 15.82
C LEU A 110 -4.51 -23.46 15.26
N VAL A 111 -5.42 -22.83 14.52
CA VAL A 111 -6.56 -23.53 13.91
C VAL A 111 -6.17 -24.40 12.71
N THR A 112 -4.97 -24.18 12.13
CA THR A 112 -4.45 -25.05 11.06
C THR A 112 -3.72 -26.28 11.60
N VAL A 113 -3.40 -26.32 12.90
CA VAL A 113 -2.70 -27.46 13.51
C VAL A 113 -3.65 -28.66 13.57
N PRO A 114 -3.28 -29.82 12.99
CA PRO A 114 -4.10 -31.02 13.04
C PRO A 114 -4.49 -31.44 14.46
N ALA A 115 -5.65 -32.04 14.61
CA ALA A 115 -6.16 -32.45 15.93
C ALA A 115 -5.30 -33.54 16.58
N ASP A 116 -4.60 -34.33 15.77
CA ASP A 116 -3.71 -35.40 16.16
C ASP A 116 -2.22 -34.99 16.24
N ASP A 117 -1.91 -33.71 16.02
CA ASP A 117 -0.53 -33.20 16.20
C ASP A 117 -0.13 -33.35 17.68
N PRO A 118 0.99 -34.05 17.97
CA PRO A 118 1.40 -34.34 19.36
C PRO A 118 1.75 -33.07 20.16
N ARG A 119 2.00 -31.94 19.50
CA ARG A 119 2.33 -30.65 20.14
C ARG A 119 1.14 -29.70 20.23
N ARG A 120 -0.03 -30.08 19.73
CA ARG A 120 -1.20 -29.20 19.67
C ARG A 120 -1.59 -28.62 21.04
N GLU A 121 -1.59 -29.45 22.07
CA GLU A 121 -1.92 -29.00 23.44
C GLU A 121 -0.84 -28.02 24.01
N GLU A 122 0.43 -28.23 23.64
CA GLU A 122 1.50 -27.29 23.97
C GLU A 122 1.26 -25.93 23.32
N TYR A 123 0.95 -25.89 22.03
CA TYR A 123 0.64 -24.64 21.30
C TYR A 123 -0.58 -23.91 21.86
N ILE A 124 -1.62 -24.65 22.27
CA ILE A 124 -2.80 -24.07 22.94
C ILE A 124 -2.40 -23.45 24.28
N ALA A 125 -1.55 -24.12 25.07
CA ALA A 125 -1.03 -23.58 26.33
C ALA A 125 -0.13 -22.35 26.10
N ASP A 126 0.67 -22.34 25.02
CA ASP A 126 1.48 -21.20 24.62
C ASP A 126 0.61 -19.99 24.29
N PHE A 127 -0.42 -20.16 23.48
CA PHE A 127 -1.37 -19.09 23.19
C PHE A 127 -2.05 -18.54 24.44
N ARG A 128 -2.42 -19.43 25.38
CA ARG A 128 -2.99 -19.02 26.68
C ARG A 128 -2.03 -18.15 27.50
N ARG A 129 -0.73 -18.46 27.51
CA ARG A 129 0.29 -17.62 28.16
C ARG A 129 0.41 -16.25 27.50
N ILE A 130 0.42 -16.23 26.17
CA ILE A 130 0.53 -15.00 25.38
C ILE A 130 -0.70 -14.10 25.56
N SER A 131 -1.91 -14.67 25.55
CA SER A 131 -3.13 -13.90 25.78
C SER A 131 -3.16 -13.23 27.15
N LYS A 132 -2.65 -13.91 28.20
CA LYS A 132 -2.45 -13.30 29.53
C LYS A 132 -1.40 -12.20 29.53
N LEU A 133 -0.32 -12.37 28.77
CA LEU A 133 0.77 -11.41 28.67
C LEU A 133 0.30 -10.07 28.06
N THR A 134 -0.62 -10.13 27.07
CA THR A 134 -1.00 -8.99 26.25
C THR A 134 -2.39 -8.40 26.53
N VAL A 135 -3.20 -9.05 27.40
CA VAL A 135 -4.60 -8.64 27.64
C VAL A 135 -4.75 -7.22 28.18
N ASP A 136 -3.78 -6.74 28.93
CA ASP A 136 -3.80 -5.40 29.54
C ASP A 136 -3.09 -4.33 28.68
N ASP A 137 -2.46 -4.71 27.57
CA ASP A 137 -1.78 -3.78 26.68
C ASP A 137 -2.78 -2.87 25.92
N PRO A 138 -2.40 -1.64 25.57
CA PRO A 138 -3.19 -0.79 24.69
C PRO A 138 -3.49 -1.48 23.36
N ASN A 139 -4.73 -1.40 22.93
CA ASN A 139 -5.18 -2.01 21.67
C ASN A 139 -6.28 -1.15 21.06
N ASP A 140 -6.02 -0.55 19.91
CA ASP A 140 -6.93 0.39 19.25
C ASP A 140 -7.72 -0.33 18.14
N SER A 141 -8.83 0.19 17.75
CA SER A 141 -9.71 -0.06 16.60
C SER A 141 -9.41 -1.31 15.74
N TRP A 142 -8.46 -1.24 14.81
CA TRP A 142 -8.03 -2.40 14.01
C TRP A 142 -7.47 -3.54 14.88
N GLY A 143 -6.73 -3.22 15.93
CA GLY A 143 -6.24 -4.22 16.88
C GLY A 143 -7.39 -4.90 17.62
N ILE A 144 -8.44 -4.17 17.98
CA ILE A 144 -9.67 -4.75 18.58
C ILE A 144 -10.31 -5.72 17.58
N TYR A 145 -10.47 -5.32 16.31
CA TYR A 145 -11.02 -6.19 15.28
C TYR A 145 -10.17 -7.46 15.08
N TYR A 146 -8.85 -7.32 14.99
CA TYR A 146 -7.94 -8.47 14.85
C TYR A 146 -8.06 -9.42 16.03
N TYR A 147 -8.07 -8.90 17.25
CA TYR A 147 -8.23 -9.75 18.44
C TYR A 147 -9.56 -10.50 18.41
N MET A 148 -10.67 -9.81 18.12
CA MET A 148 -12.00 -10.41 18.00
C MET A 148 -12.05 -11.49 16.91
N SER A 149 -11.38 -11.25 15.78
CA SER A 149 -11.27 -12.23 14.69
C SER A 149 -10.53 -13.48 15.15
N GLY A 150 -9.40 -13.34 15.83
CA GLY A 150 -8.66 -14.47 16.40
C GLY A 150 -9.49 -15.29 17.40
N LEU A 151 -10.20 -14.61 18.32
CA LEU A 151 -11.10 -15.30 19.27
C LEU A 151 -12.23 -16.05 18.54
N ASN A 152 -12.78 -15.50 17.47
CA ASN A 152 -13.83 -16.14 16.69
C ASN A 152 -13.31 -17.38 15.96
N GLU A 153 -12.11 -17.36 15.41
CA GLU A 153 -11.51 -18.55 14.78
C GLU A 153 -11.25 -19.66 15.82
N LEU A 154 -10.72 -19.33 17.00
CA LEU A 154 -10.60 -20.29 18.10
C LEU A 154 -11.96 -20.85 18.56
N ARG A 155 -13.02 -20.03 18.57
CA ARG A 155 -14.39 -20.45 18.89
C ARG A 155 -14.94 -21.43 17.85
N LYS A 156 -14.78 -21.12 16.56
CA LYS A 156 -15.20 -22.01 15.46
C LYS A 156 -14.48 -23.36 15.51
N ALA A 157 -13.20 -23.35 15.88
CA ALA A 157 -12.39 -24.55 16.05
C ALA A 157 -12.68 -25.31 17.37
N GLY A 158 -13.57 -24.80 18.23
CA GLY A 158 -13.93 -25.44 19.50
C GLY A 158 -12.86 -25.40 20.60
N ILE A 159 -11.80 -24.59 20.42
CA ILE A 159 -10.64 -24.54 21.33
C ILE A 159 -10.53 -23.24 22.14
N LEU A 160 -11.47 -22.32 22.01
CA LEU A 160 -11.42 -21.01 22.67
C LEU A 160 -11.20 -21.12 24.20
N SER A 161 -11.99 -21.98 24.89
CA SER A 161 -11.89 -22.14 26.36
C SER A 161 -10.57 -22.79 26.81
N ALA A 162 -9.93 -23.54 25.92
CA ALA A 162 -8.61 -24.10 26.15
C ALA A 162 -7.51 -23.06 25.90
N ALA A 163 -7.65 -22.21 24.87
CA ALA A 163 -6.67 -21.22 24.45
C ALA A 163 -6.73 -19.91 25.27
N VAL A 164 -7.89 -19.55 25.83
CA VAL A 164 -8.07 -18.33 26.64
C VAL A 164 -8.81 -18.65 27.93
N ASP A 165 -8.22 -18.39 29.08
CA ASP A 165 -8.87 -18.66 30.35
C ASP A 165 -10.02 -17.68 30.64
N ARG A 166 -10.89 -18.06 31.58
CA ARG A 166 -12.12 -17.33 31.92
C ARG A 166 -11.86 -15.88 32.35
N LEU A 167 -10.80 -15.63 33.13
CA LEU A 167 -10.51 -14.29 33.64
C LEU A 167 -9.99 -13.38 32.53
N THR A 168 -9.08 -13.89 31.70
CA THR A 168 -8.58 -13.21 30.51
C THR A 168 -9.71 -12.90 29.53
N LEU A 169 -10.60 -13.87 29.27
CA LEU A 169 -11.75 -13.67 28.38
C LEU A 169 -12.73 -12.62 28.91
N ALA A 170 -12.94 -12.57 30.24
CA ALA A 170 -13.78 -11.54 30.86
C ALA A 170 -13.20 -10.12 30.70
N LYS A 171 -11.88 -9.97 30.86
CA LYS A 171 -11.19 -8.68 30.59
C LYS A 171 -11.31 -8.30 29.10
N LEU A 172 -11.07 -9.23 28.19
CA LEU A 172 -11.16 -9.00 26.74
C LEU A 172 -12.58 -8.58 26.32
N ARG A 173 -13.63 -9.18 26.91
CA ARG A 173 -15.01 -8.78 26.65
C ARG A 173 -15.26 -7.30 26.90
N VAL A 174 -14.64 -6.73 27.92
CA VAL A 174 -14.77 -5.29 28.25
C VAL A 174 -13.92 -4.43 27.31
N ARG A 175 -12.70 -4.86 26.98
CA ARG A 175 -11.73 -4.07 26.24
C ARG A 175 -11.94 -4.11 24.73
N LEU A 176 -12.49 -5.20 24.18
CA LEU A 176 -12.70 -5.38 22.75
C LEU A 176 -14.09 -4.87 22.35
N ASP A 177 -14.26 -3.55 22.41
CA ASP A 177 -15.55 -2.91 22.15
C ASP A 177 -15.44 -1.80 21.10
N TRP A 178 -16.31 -1.83 20.10
CA TRP A 178 -16.41 -0.83 19.05
C TRP A 178 -16.81 0.57 19.59
N ARG A 179 -17.48 0.63 20.74
CA ARG A 179 -17.89 1.89 21.39
C ARG A 179 -16.71 2.75 21.84
N SER A 180 -15.49 2.21 21.86
CA SER A 180 -14.29 2.98 22.19
C SER A 180 -13.91 4.03 21.13
N PHE A 181 -14.45 3.92 19.89
CA PHE A 181 -14.14 4.83 18.78
C PHE A 181 -15.36 5.15 17.90
N VAL A 182 -16.58 4.87 18.39
CA VAL A 182 -17.84 5.17 17.71
C VAL A 182 -18.81 5.82 18.69
N ASP A 183 -19.43 6.90 18.29
CA ASP A 183 -20.56 7.51 19.00
C ASP A 183 -21.77 6.55 18.93
N VAL A 184 -22.28 6.15 20.09
CA VAL A 184 -23.31 5.11 20.19
C VAL A 184 -24.70 5.53 19.72
N ASP A 185 -25.00 6.83 19.75
CA ASP A 185 -26.32 7.35 19.39
C ASP A 185 -26.43 7.58 17.88
N THR A 186 -25.32 7.96 17.23
CA THR A 186 -25.28 8.32 15.81
C THR A 186 -24.55 7.30 14.93
N PHE A 187 -23.86 6.34 15.53
CA PHE A 187 -22.93 5.42 14.87
C PHE A 187 -21.84 6.13 14.06
N THR A 188 -21.47 7.36 14.45
CA THR A 188 -20.43 8.14 13.77
C THR A 188 -19.06 7.84 14.38
N LEU A 189 -18.03 7.69 13.52
CA LEU A 189 -16.65 7.50 13.98
C LEU A 189 -16.16 8.74 14.74
N ILE A 190 -15.38 8.51 15.80
CA ILE A 190 -14.71 9.54 16.60
C ILE A 190 -13.24 9.55 16.18
N ASP A 191 -12.79 10.64 15.55
CA ASP A 191 -11.38 10.87 15.15
C ASP A 191 -10.74 9.75 14.32
N HIS A 192 -11.52 9.07 13.45
CA HIS A 192 -11.04 7.98 12.63
C HIS A 192 -11.45 8.17 11.16
N PRO A 193 -10.63 7.69 10.19
CA PRO A 193 -10.97 7.76 8.77
C PRO A 193 -12.08 6.75 8.38
N ASN A 194 -12.67 6.97 7.22
CA ASN A 194 -13.85 6.30 6.69
C ASN A 194 -13.80 4.76 6.70
N ASN A 195 -12.65 4.16 6.42
CA ASN A 195 -12.51 2.69 6.39
C ASN A 195 -12.75 2.04 7.76
N TYR A 196 -12.73 2.80 8.84
CA TYR A 196 -13.02 2.31 10.19
C TYR A 196 -14.50 1.98 10.43
N TYR A 197 -15.43 2.41 9.58
CA TYR A 197 -16.81 1.94 9.65
C TYR A 197 -16.90 0.42 9.44
N CYS A 198 -16.14 -0.14 8.49
CA CYS A 198 -16.12 -1.59 8.30
C CYS A 198 -15.48 -2.33 9.49
N VAL A 199 -14.51 -1.70 10.16
CA VAL A 199 -13.88 -2.22 11.38
C VAL A 199 -14.89 -2.28 12.52
N ALA A 200 -15.60 -1.18 12.77
CA ALA A 200 -16.62 -1.09 13.81
C ALA A 200 -17.75 -2.11 13.59
N PHE A 201 -18.27 -2.22 12.36
CA PHE A 201 -19.23 -3.22 11.96
C PHE A 201 -18.71 -4.66 12.21
N GLY A 202 -17.46 -4.93 11.80
CA GLY A 202 -16.84 -6.24 12.01
C GLY A 202 -16.74 -6.62 13.48
N ILE A 203 -16.31 -5.69 14.35
CA ILE A 203 -16.24 -5.90 15.80
C ILE A 203 -17.63 -6.20 16.37
N ALA A 204 -18.63 -5.38 16.05
CA ALA A 204 -20.00 -5.59 16.54
C ALA A 204 -20.54 -6.95 16.12
N ARG A 205 -20.36 -7.35 14.85
CA ARG A 205 -20.76 -8.69 14.37
C ARG A 205 -20.08 -9.83 15.14
N LEU A 206 -18.77 -9.70 15.38
CA LEU A 206 -18.00 -10.70 16.12
C LEU A 206 -18.43 -10.78 17.59
N ARG A 207 -18.77 -9.65 18.23
CA ARG A 207 -19.31 -9.61 19.59
C ARG A 207 -20.67 -10.32 19.67
N VAL A 208 -21.54 -10.18 18.65
CA VAL A 208 -22.78 -10.96 18.52
C VAL A 208 -22.48 -12.47 18.43
N GLN A 209 -21.50 -12.86 17.60
CA GLN A 209 -21.09 -14.27 17.47
C GLN A 209 -20.52 -14.88 18.76
N MET A 210 -19.89 -14.03 19.58
CA MET A 210 -19.40 -14.41 20.91
C MET A 210 -20.50 -14.44 21.98
N GLY A 211 -21.72 -14.03 21.68
CA GLY A 211 -22.82 -13.89 22.65
C GLY A 211 -22.58 -12.76 23.67
N TRP A 212 -21.80 -11.75 23.31
CA TRP A 212 -21.45 -10.62 24.19
C TRP A 212 -22.43 -9.45 24.09
N GLU A 213 -23.16 -9.34 23.00
CA GLU A 213 -24.20 -8.33 22.76
C GLU A 213 -25.26 -8.85 21.78
N ASP A 214 -26.38 -8.15 21.67
CA ASP A 214 -27.40 -8.37 20.65
C ASP A 214 -27.01 -7.82 19.27
N ALA A 215 -27.88 -7.97 18.28
CA ALA A 215 -27.59 -7.57 16.91
C ALA A 215 -27.80 -6.07 16.62
N ALA A 216 -28.39 -5.29 17.53
CA ALA A 216 -28.81 -3.92 17.24
C ALA A 216 -27.63 -3.01 16.86
N GLY A 217 -26.52 -3.08 17.62
CA GLY A 217 -25.31 -2.32 17.30
C GLY A 217 -24.71 -2.70 15.95
N ALA A 218 -24.65 -4.00 15.65
CA ALA A 218 -24.14 -4.49 14.37
C ALA A 218 -25.00 -4.03 13.19
N GLU A 219 -26.33 -4.02 13.35
CA GLU A 219 -27.25 -3.55 12.29
C GLU A 219 -27.12 -2.04 12.07
N GLY A 220 -27.07 -1.24 13.14
CA GLY A 220 -26.86 0.20 13.05
C GLY A 220 -25.55 0.55 12.32
N LEU A 221 -24.45 -0.11 12.69
CA LEU A 221 -23.16 0.06 12.05
C LEU A 221 -23.14 -0.41 10.58
N LEU A 222 -23.86 -1.48 10.25
CA LEU A 222 -24.03 -1.92 8.87
C LEU A 222 -24.68 -0.84 8.02
N GLN A 223 -25.81 -0.30 8.46
CA GLN A 223 -26.51 0.75 7.73
C GLN A 223 -25.64 2.01 7.57
N LYS A 224 -24.92 2.39 8.63
CA LYS A 224 -24.01 3.54 8.61
C LYS A 224 -22.86 3.33 7.64
N MET A 225 -22.21 2.17 7.68
CA MET A 225 -21.11 1.79 6.78
C MET A 225 -21.56 1.83 5.31
N LEU A 226 -22.70 1.22 5.00
CA LEU A 226 -23.22 1.20 3.62
C LEU A 226 -23.59 2.60 3.14
N ALA A 227 -24.22 3.42 3.99
CA ALA A 227 -24.57 4.80 3.65
C ALA A 227 -23.32 5.65 3.36
N HIS A 228 -22.30 5.53 4.21
CA HIS A 228 -21.04 6.22 4.05
C HIS A 228 -20.31 5.79 2.76
N TYR A 229 -20.22 4.48 2.53
CA TYR A 229 -19.60 3.95 1.30
C TYR A 229 -20.31 4.48 0.04
N ARG A 230 -21.65 4.48 0.00
CA ARG A 230 -22.43 5.02 -1.13
C ARG A 230 -22.15 6.51 -1.34
N GLN A 231 -22.04 7.29 -0.26
CA GLN A 231 -21.79 8.72 -0.34
C GLN A 231 -20.42 9.04 -0.98
N PHE A 232 -19.37 8.28 -0.64
CA PHE A 232 -18.00 8.56 -1.06
C PHE A 232 -17.44 7.57 -2.10
N SER A 233 -18.27 6.65 -2.62
CA SER A 233 -17.90 5.72 -3.70
C SER A 233 -18.67 5.98 -4.98
N GLY A 234 -19.80 6.65 -4.89
CA GLY A 234 -20.65 6.98 -6.02
C GLY A 234 -21.04 5.75 -6.86
N GLU A 235 -21.38 5.99 -8.11
CA GLU A 235 -21.74 4.96 -9.09
C GLU A 235 -20.55 4.07 -9.50
N TYR A 236 -19.32 4.56 -9.33
CA TYR A 236 -18.11 3.83 -9.71
C TYR A 236 -17.77 2.71 -8.71
N GLY A 237 -18.13 2.85 -7.43
CA GLY A 237 -18.02 1.81 -6.41
C GLY A 237 -16.61 1.58 -5.88
N PHE A 238 -15.79 2.64 -5.82
CA PHE A 238 -14.48 2.66 -5.19
C PHE A 238 -14.46 3.74 -4.12
N ALA A 239 -14.00 3.41 -2.92
CA ALA A 239 -14.01 4.35 -1.80
C ALA A 239 -12.99 5.47 -1.99
N ASP A 240 -13.41 6.71 -1.80
CA ASP A 240 -12.51 7.85 -1.66
C ASP A 240 -11.87 7.82 -0.27
N GLU A 241 -10.55 7.77 -0.21
CA GLU A 241 -9.78 7.71 1.05
C GLU A 241 -9.82 9.01 1.86
N THR A 242 -10.34 10.09 1.26
CA THR A 242 -10.36 11.44 1.84
C THR A 242 -11.74 12.06 1.95
N ASP A 243 -12.80 11.24 1.83
CA ASP A 243 -14.20 11.67 2.00
C ASP A 243 -14.59 12.89 1.12
N GLY A 244 -14.12 12.88 -0.13
CA GLY A 244 -14.49 13.89 -1.13
C GLY A 244 -13.32 14.65 -1.77
N ASP A 245 -12.10 14.59 -1.21
CA ASP A 245 -10.93 15.23 -1.84
C ASP A 245 -10.45 14.49 -3.10
N GLY A 246 -10.90 13.23 -3.30
CA GLY A 246 -10.64 12.48 -4.54
C GLY A 246 -9.33 11.72 -4.56
N ARG A 247 -8.94 11.13 -3.42
CA ARG A 247 -7.76 10.28 -3.31
C ARG A 247 -8.15 8.80 -3.39
N PHE A 248 -7.68 8.12 -4.42
CA PHE A 248 -7.98 6.72 -4.66
C PHE A 248 -6.70 5.90 -4.80
N ASP A 249 -6.54 4.87 -4.02
CA ASP A 249 -5.37 4.00 -4.00
C ASP A 249 -5.72 2.52 -3.78
N ARG A 250 -4.75 1.78 -3.31
CA ARG A 250 -4.89 0.37 -2.91
C ARG A 250 -6.07 0.15 -1.96
N TYR A 251 -6.28 1.02 -0.97
CA TYR A 251 -7.39 0.90 -0.02
C TYR A 251 -8.75 1.14 -0.67
N SER A 252 -8.83 2.05 -1.63
CA SER A 252 -10.06 2.29 -2.39
C SER A 252 -10.54 1.04 -3.13
N VAL A 253 -9.60 0.20 -3.57
CA VAL A 253 -9.89 -1.07 -4.23
C VAL A 253 -10.08 -2.20 -3.22
N LEU A 254 -9.30 -2.24 -2.13
CA LEU A 254 -9.32 -3.29 -1.11
C LEU A 254 -10.58 -3.24 -0.23
N LEU A 255 -11.10 -2.04 0.09
CA LEU A 255 -12.14 -1.86 1.10
C LEU A 255 -13.41 -2.69 0.82
N SER A 256 -13.78 -2.88 -0.43
CA SER A 256 -14.92 -3.74 -0.80
C SER A 256 -14.71 -5.19 -0.36
N ALA A 257 -13.48 -5.71 -0.50
CA ALA A 257 -13.12 -7.05 -0.05
C ALA A 257 -13.03 -7.14 1.47
N GLU A 258 -12.51 -6.10 2.14
CA GLU A 258 -12.52 -6.02 3.61
C GLU A 258 -13.95 -6.03 4.17
N ILE A 259 -14.88 -5.30 3.55
CA ILE A 259 -16.30 -5.34 3.91
C ILE A 259 -16.85 -6.75 3.69
N ALA A 260 -16.62 -7.35 2.52
CA ALA A 260 -17.10 -8.70 2.21
C ALA A 260 -16.57 -9.74 3.20
N GLN A 261 -15.31 -9.62 3.60
CA GLN A 261 -14.68 -10.50 4.59
C GLN A 261 -15.43 -10.53 5.93
N LYS A 262 -15.99 -9.39 6.40
CA LYS A 262 -16.75 -9.34 7.65
C LYS A 262 -18.02 -10.20 7.56
N PHE A 263 -18.66 -10.24 6.38
CA PHE A 263 -19.79 -11.14 6.14
C PHE A 263 -19.34 -12.61 6.06
N ILE A 264 -18.31 -12.91 5.26
CA ILE A 264 -17.77 -14.26 5.09
C ILE A 264 -17.35 -14.84 6.45
N GLN A 265 -16.58 -14.10 7.22
CA GLN A 265 -16.05 -14.51 8.52
C GLN A 265 -17.16 -14.83 9.54
N THR A 266 -18.27 -14.11 9.48
CA THR A 266 -19.41 -14.28 10.40
C THR A 266 -20.53 -15.14 9.83
N GLY A 267 -20.36 -15.76 8.65
CA GLY A 267 -21.37 -16.59 7.99
C GLY A 267 -22.60 -15.81 7.53
N ALA A 268 -22.51 -14.48 7.43
CA ALA A 268 -23.60 -13.65 6.95
C ALA A 268 -23.52 -13.46 5.43
N LYS A 269 -24.68 -13.31 4.78
CA LYS A 269 -24.74 -13.03 3.35
C LYS A 269 -24.52 -11.53 3.11
N PRO A 270 -23.52 -11.13 2.29
CA PRO A 270 -23.34 -9.72 1.95
C PRO A 270 -24.50 -9.21 1.08
N PRO A 271 -24.87 -7.93 1.19
CA PRO A 271 -25.80 -7.28 0.27
C PRO A 271 -25.32 -7.35 -1.19
N ALA A 272 -26.26 -7.32 -2.15
CA ALA A 272 -25.95 -7.38 -3.57
C ALA A 272 -24.99 -6.25 -4.03
N GLU A 273 -25.10 -5.07 -3.45
CA GLU A 273 -24.21 -3.94 -3.75
C GLU A 273 -22.77 -4.22 -3.33
N VAL A 274 -22.52 -4.83 -2.17
CA VAL A 274 -21.18 -5.25 -1.73
C VAL A 274 -20.58 -6.27 -2.70
N ILE A 275 -21.39 -7.23 -3.15
CA ILE A 275 -20.99 -8.21 -4.18
C ILE A 275 -20.59 -7.48 -5.49
N GLY A 276 -21.37 -6.48 -5.90
CA GLY A 276 -21.07 -5.64 -7.06
C GLY A 276 -19.77 -4.84 -6.91
N TRP A 277 -19.50 -4.28 -5.74
CA TRP A 277 -18.25 -3.57 -5.45
C TRP A 277 -17.04 -4.51 -5.49
N VAL A 278 -17.15 -5.70 -4.90
CA VAL A 278 -16.08 -6.72 -4.95
C VAL A 278 -15.79 -7.12 -6.40
N ARG A 279 -16.82 -7.29 -7.26
CA ARG A 279 -16.59 -7.59 -8.69
C ARG A 279 -15.80 -6.48 -9.39
N LYS A 280 -16.13 -5.20 -9.14
CA LYS A 280 -15.39 -4.04 -9.68
C LYS A 280 -13.95 -4.02 -9.20
N SER A 281 -13.72 -4.22 -7.91
CA SER A 281 -12.36 -4.29 -7.32
C SER A 281 -11.56 -5.47 -7.88
N ALA A 282 -12.19 -6.63 -8.05
CA ALA A 282 -11.55 -7.79 -8.67
C ALA A 282 -11.14 -7.53 -10.13
N ALA A 283 -11.95 -6.80 -10.91
CA ALA A 283 -11.58 -6.41 -12.27
C ALA A 283 -10.29 -5.58 -12.28
N VAL A 284 -10.17 -4.60 -11.38
CA VAL A 284 -8.95 -3.78 -11.24
C VAL A 284 -7.74 -4.65 -10.91
N MET A 285 -7.89 -5.66 -10.02
CA MET A 285 -6.79 -6.55 -9.65
C MET A 285 -6.43 -7.53 -10.78
N LEU A 286 -7.41 -8.06 -11.51
CA LEU A 286 -7.17 -8.93 -12.68
C LEU A 286 -6.37 -8.20 -13.77
N GLU A 287 -6.61 -6.92 -13.97
CA GLU A 287 -5.86 -6.08 -14.90
C GLU A 287 -4.41 -5.86 -14.47
N ARG A 288 -4.07 -6.11 -13.20
CA ARG A 288 -2.73 -5.95 -12.62
C ARG A 288 -1.95 -7.22 -12.47
N LEU A 289 -2.53 -8.36 -12.82
CA LEU A 289 -1.78 -9.62 -12.77
C LEU A 289 -0.51 -9.51 -13.60
N ASN A 290 0.60 -9.92 -13.04
CA ASN A 290 1.93 -9.80 -13.66
C ASN A 290 2.72 -11.11 -13.46
N PRO A 291 3.76 -11.37 -14.27
CA PRO A 291 4.48 -12.63 -14.22
C PRO A 291 5.31 -12.82 -12.94
N ASN A 292 5.65 -11.73 -12.25
CA ASN A 292 6.54 -11.77 -11.07
C ASN A 292 5.78 -12.01 -9.77
N GLY A 293 4.45 -11.81 -9.74
CA GLY A 293 3.67 -11.81 -8.51
C GLY A 293 3.83 -10.50 -7.73
N ASP A 294 4.16 -9.40 -8.40
CA ASP A 294 4.25 -8.07 -7.77
C ASP A 294 2.87 -7.57 -7.34
N GLY A 295 2.85 -6.83 -6.23
CA GLY A 295 1.64 -6.27 -5.66
C GLY A 295 1.17 -4.97 -6.31
N PHE A 296 0.17 -4.35 -5.69
CA PHE A 296 -0.36 -3.05 -6.10
C PHE A 296 0.73 -1.96 -6.01
N GLU A 297 0.78 -1.05 -6.99
CA GLU A 297 2.00 -0.30 -7.32
C GLU A 297 2.06 1.14 -6.82
N TYR A 298 0.95 1.75 -6.32
CA TYR A 298 0.96 3.15 -5.87
C TYR A 298 0.09 3.37 -4.63
N GLY A 299 0.27 4.52 -3.98
CA GLY A 299 -0.40 4.90 -2.74
C GLY A 299 0.32 4.42 -1.48
N ARG A 300 -0.42 4.26 -0.39
CA ARG A 300 0.12 3.86 0.91
C ARG A 300 0.10 2.35 1.13
N SER A 301 0.93 1.87 2.05
CA SER A 301 1.03 0.45 2.43
C SER A 301 1.32 -0.46 1.24
N LEU A 302 2.38 -0.15 0.55
CA LEU A 302 2.88 -0.94 -0.58
C LEU A 302 3.81 -2.09 -0.14
N GLY A 303 4.59 -2.61 -1.06
CA GLY A 303 5.46 -3.76 -0.81
C GLY A 303 4.65 -5.00 -0.48
N PRO A 304 4.92 -5.71 0.62
CA PRO A 304 4.20 -6.95 0.97
C PRO A 304 2.70 -6.71 1.20
N TYR A 305 2.29 -5.51 1.62
CA TYR A 305 0.87 -5.15 1.72
C TYR A 305 0.20 -4.90 0.36
N GLY A 306 0.95 -4.48 -0.64
CA GLY A 306 0.48 -4.45 -2.03
C GLY A 306 0.16 -5.84 -2.56
N LEU A 307 1.00 -6.84 -2.19
CA LEU A 307 0.77 -8.25 -2.49
C LEU A 307 -0.50 -8.77 -1.84
N THR A 308 -0.62 -8.60 -0.52
CA THR A 308 -1.77 -9.13 0.22
C THR A 308 -3.08 -8.50 -0.20
N ALA A 309 -3.10 -7.21 -0.58
CA ALA A 309 -4.30 -6.57 -1.11
C ALA A 309 -4.83 -7.25 -2.38
N MET A 310 -3.92 -7.61 -3.31
CA MET A 310 -4.32 -8.37 -4.50
C MET A 310 -4.86 -9.74 -4.13
N ILE A 311 -4.17 -10.46 -3.23
CA ILE A 311 -4.59 -11.78 -2.77
C ILE A 311 -5.98 -11.72 -2.09
N GLU A 312 -6.19 -10.76 -1.21
CA GLU A 312 -7.45 -10.62 -0.46
C GLU A 312 -8.65 -10.30 -1.36
N VAL A 313 -8.48 -9.34 -2.29
CA VAL A 313 -9.57 -8.99 -3.23
C VAL A 313 -9.93 -10.16 -4.12
N LEU A 314 -8.93 -10.84 -4.72
CA LEU A 314 -9.16 -11.98 -5.60
C LEU A 314 -9.74 -13.18 -4.84
N THR A 315 -9.33 -13.40 -3.59
CA THR A 315 -9.89 -14.45 -2.73
C THR A 315 -11.35 -14.16 -2.37
N ALA A 316 -11.67 -12.94 -1.93
CA ALA A 316 -13.04 -12.55 -1.63
C ALA A 316 -13.95 -12.69 -2.86
N ALA A 317 -13.48 -12.29 -4.04
CA ALA A 317 -14.20 -12.42 -5.29
C ALA A 317 -14.43 -13.89 -5.69
N ALA A 318 -13.43 -14.76 -5.49
CA ALA A 318 -13.56 -16.19 -5.74
C ALA A 318 -14.58 -16.85 -4.80
N VAL A 319 -14.52 -16.55 -3.48
CA VAL A 319 -15.44 -17.07 -2.46
C VAL A 319 -16.87 -16.61 -2.70
N LEU A 320 -17.08 -15.38 -3.14
CA LEU A 320 -18.40 -14.84 -3.47
C LEU A 320 -18.93 -15.32 -4.83
N GLY A 321 -18.15 -16.09 -5.60
CA GLY A 321 -18.56 -16.63 -6.89
C GLY A 321 -18.72 -15.56 -7.99
N VAL A 322 -18.03 -14.42 -7.88
CA VAL A 322 -18.10 -13.33 -8.86
C VAL A 322 -17.02 -13.40 -9.94
N LEU A 323 -16.12 -14.38 -9.85
CA LEU A 323 -15.13 -14.68 -10.89
C LEU A 323 -15.62 -15.82 -11.78
N SER A 324 -15.37 -15.73 -13.09
CA SER A 324 -15.47 -16.87 -14.00
C SER A 324 -14.42 -17.93 -13.66
N GLU A 325 -14.59 -19.16 -14.16
CA GLU A 325 -13.63 -20.25 -13.89
C GLU A 325 -12.22 -19.93 -14.44
N ASP A 326 -12.10 -19.25 -15.61
CA ASP A 326 -10.80 -18.82 -16.12
C ASP A 326 -10.18 -17.69 -15.28
N GLU A 327 -10.96 -16.70 -14.84
CA GLU A 327 -10.51 -15.65 -13.92
C GLU A 327 -10.07 -16.24 -12.57
N LYS A 328 -10.78 -17.25 -12.06
CA LYS A 328 -10.44 -17.96 -10.83
C LYS A 328 -9.11 -18.72 -10.98
N ALA A 329 -8.94 -19.48 -12.06
CA ALA A 329 -7.70 -20.20 -12.35
C ALA A 329 -6.52 -19.23 -12.56
N LEU A 330 -6.76 -18.08 -13.20
CA LEU A 330 -5.78 -17.05 -13.43
C LEU A 330 -5.38 -16.36 -12.10
N SER A 331 -6.37 -16.07 -11.25
CA SER A 331 -6.15 -15.52 -9.91
C SER A 331 -5.34 -16.46 -9.03
N TYR A 332 -5.68 -17.76 -9.02
CA TYR A 332 -4.93 -18.76 -8.26
C TYR A 332 -3.47 -18.87 -8.71
N ALA A 333 -3.22 -18.86 -10.03
CA ALA A 333 -1.86 -18.88 -10.56
C ALA A 333 -1.05 -17.63 -10.17
N PHE A 334 -1.69 -16.46 -10.12
CA PHE A 334 -1.06 -15.24 -9.63
C PHE A 334 -0.79 -15.32 -8.12
N ILE A 335 -1.78 -15.72 -7.32
CA ILE A 335 -1.66 -15.82 -5.85
C ILE A 335 -0.55 -16.78 -5.44
N SER A 336 -0.39 -17.89 -6.17
CA SER A 336 0.72 -18.83 -5.95
C SER A 336 2.08 -18.16 -6.19
N ARG A 337 2.20 -17.33 -7.25
CA ARG A 337 3.41 -16.52 -7.52
C ARG A 337 3.65 -15.45 -6.47
N ALA A 338 2.60 -14.74 -6.07
CA ALA A 338 2.67 -13.72 -5.04
C ALA A 338 3.10 -14.30 -3.69
N GLY A 339 2.60 -15.49 -3.33
CA GLY A 339 3.05 -16.23 -2.15
C GLY A 339 4.54 -16.62 -2.25
N GLN A 340 4.97 -17.13 -3.40
CA GLN A 340 6.39 -17.45 -3.64
C GLN A 340 7.25 -16.17 -3.59
N HIS A 341 6.82 -15.08 -4.24
CA HIS A 341 7.52 -13.79 -4.19
C HIS A 341 7.64 -13.27 -2.75
N TYR A 342 6.58 -13.41 -1.93
CA TYR A 342 6.63 -13.03 -0.52
C TYR A 342 7.73 -13.78 0.23
N VAL A 343 7.80 -15.10 0.12
CA VAL A 343 8.77 -15.90 0.88
C VAL A 343 10.20 -15.79 0.35
N ASP A 344 10.40 -15.48 -0.91
CA ASP A 344 11.74 -15.39 -1.51
C ASP A 344 12.30 -13.96 -1.47
N PHE A 345 11.45 -12.94 -1.52
CA PHE A 345 11.90 -11.55 -1.56
C PHE A 345 11.68 -10.82 -0.22
N TRP A 346 10.50 -10.98 0.41
CA TRP A 346 10.14 -10.22 1.60
C TRP A 346 10.54 -10.90 2.91
N LEU A 347 10.73 -12.22 2.95
CA LEU A 347 11.26 -12.90 4.12
C LEU A 347 12.77 -12.99 4.06
N ASP A 348 13.43 -12.57 5.13
CA ASP A 348 14.86 -12.80 5.30
C ASP A 348 15.08 -14.18 5.97
N ALA A 349 15.65 -15.12 5.22
CA ALA A 349 15.92 -16.47 5.73
C ALA A 349 16.89 -16.48 6.91
N LYS A 350 17.76 -15.46 7.06
CA LYS A 350 18.72 -15.36 8.16
C LYS A 350 18.07 -14.99 9.47
N THR A 351 17.13 -14.06 9.43
CA THR A 351 16.43 -13.55 10.62
C THR A 351 15.12 -14.26 10.89
N GLY A 352 14.58 -15.01 9.90
CA GLY A 352 13.25 -15.62 9.97
C GLY A 352 12.13 -14.59 10.07
N SER A 353 12.32 -13.41 9.51
CA SER A 353 11.43 -12.26 9.66
C SER A 353 11.20 -11.54 8.35
N VAL A 354 10.08 -10.81 8.26
CA VAL A 354 9.84 -9.91 7.14
C VAL A 354 10.88 -8.79 7.13
N ASP A 355 11.43 -8.52 5.94
CA ASP A 355 12.38 -7.44 5.69
C ASP A 355 11.71 -6.34 4.87
N MET A 356 11.27 -5.28 5.54
CA MET A 356 10.67 -4.09 4.96
C MET A 356 11.56 -2.84 5.13
N TRP A 357 12.68 -2.95 5.82
CA TRP A 357 13.45 -1.81 6.32
C TRP A 357 14.94 -1.86 5.98
N ASP A 358 15.47 -3.05 5.72
CA ASP A 358 16.90 -3.24 5.42
C ASP A 358 17.15 -3.28 3.91
N ARG A 359 18.41 -3.29 3.50
CA ARG A 359 18.82 -3.34 2.08
C ARG A 359 18.30 -2.17 1.23
N GLY A 360 18.16 -1.00 1.84
CA GLY A 360 17.64 0.19 1.17
C GLY A 360 16.14 0.13 0.86
N ARG A 361 15.39 -0.74 1.55
CA ARG A 361 13.93 -0.81 1.45
C ARG A 361 13.25 0.18 2.37
N ARG A 362 12.18 0.76 1.90
CA ARG A 362 11.31 1.63 2.68
C ARG A 362 9.88 1.56 2.14
N THR A 363 8.93 1.22 2.99
CA THR A 363 7.53 1.13 2.60
C THR A 363 6.73 2.36 3.03
N ASP A 364 6.40 2.48 4.31
CA ASP A 364 5.63 3.58 4.87
C ASP A 364 6.42 4.28 5.99
N ALA A 365 6.32 5.60 6.07
CA ALA A 365 7.02 6.37 7.10
C ALA A 365 6.62 5.96 8.52
N TYR A 366 5.36 5.57 8.75
CA TYR A 366 4.86 5.18 10.07
C TYR A 366 5.13 3.71 10.44
N ARG A 367 5.55 2.86 9.49
CA ARG A 367 5.86 1.44 9.71
C ARG A 367 7.32 1.24 10.06
N GLY A 368 7.77 1.82 11.18
CA GLY A 368 9.13 1.61 11.66
C GLY A 368 9.41 0.16 12.03
N LYS A 369 10.70 -0.24 12.05
CA LYS A 369 11.16 -1.62 12.37
C LYS A 369 10.73 -2.09 13.75
N PHE A 370 10.41 -1.19 14.68
CA PHE A 370 9.82 -1.52 15.98
C PHE A 370 8.50 -2.30 15.89
N ARG A 371 7.81 -2.26 14.74
CA ARG A 371 6.58 -3.03 14.47
C ARG A 371 6.82 -4.46 14.01
N ILE A 372 8.07 -4.91 13.95
CA ILE A 372 8.48 -6.17 13.30
C ILE A 372 7.64 -7.39 13.68
N LEU A 373 7.29 -7.56 14.96
CA LEU A 373 6.43 -8.68 15.39
C LEU A 373 5.01 -8.54 14.81
N GLY A 374 4.43 -7.34 14.91
CA GLY A 374 3.10 -7.07 14.38
C GLY A 374 3.04 -7.23 12.87
N GLU A 375 4.07 -6.80 12.14
CA GLU A 375 4.12 -6.92 10.67
C GLU A 375 4.29 -8.38 10.23
N ASN A 376 5.13 -9.17 10.90
CA ASN A 376 5.25 -10.62 10.63
C ASN A 376 3.90 -11.34 10.79
N LEU A 377 3.22 -11.11 11.92
CA LEU A 377 1.96 -11.79 12.22
C LEU A 377 0.79 -11.29 11.37
N SER A 378 0.76 -9.97 11.09
CA SER A 378 -0.27 -9.37 10.23
C SER A 378 -0.17 -9.85 8.78
N LEU A 379 1.03 -9.98 8.24
CA LEU A 379 1.23 -10.51 6.89
C LEU A 379 0.97 -12.02 6.85
N ALA A 380 1.54 -12.77 7.80
CA ALA A 380 1.35 -14.22 7.84
C ALA A 380 -0.11 -14.62 7.87
N HIS A 381 -0.96 -13.97 8.71
CA HIS A 381 -2.37 -14.31 8.78
C HIS A 381 -3.10 -14.12 7.45
N GLN A 382 -2.75 -13.08 6.66
CA GLN A 382 -3.37 -12.82 5.36
C GLN A 382 -3.10 -13.95 4.36
N PHE A 383 -1.90 -14.51 4.37
CA PHE A 383 -1.58 -15.69 3.56
C PHE A 383 -2.27 -16.96 4.08
N ILE A 384 -2.35 -17.13 5.40
CA ILE A 384 -2.93 -18.33 6.01
C ILE A 384 -4.43 -18.39 5.75
N TYR A 385 -5.19 -17.34 6.08
CA TYR A 385 -6.64 -17.36 5.92
C TYR A 385 -7.07 -17.44 4.44
N THR A 386 -6.36 -16.75 3.55
CA THR A 386 -6.65 -16.83 2.11
C THR A 386 -6.36 -18.22 1.57
N ASN A 387 -5.28 -18.88 2.04
CA ASN A 387 -4.99 -20.25 1.69
C ASN A 387 -6.11 -21.23 2.13
N VAL A 388 -6.69 -21.04 3.32
CA VAL A 388 -7.83 -21.84 3.78
C VAL A 388 -8.99 -21.75 2.79
N PHE A 389 -9.30 -20.55 2.29
CA PHE A 389 -10.38 -20.39 1.30
C PHE A 389 -10.05 -21.02 -0.05
N TRP A 390 -8.82 -20.86 -0.55
CA TRP A 390 -8.43 -21.49 -1.81
C TRP A 390 -8.44 -23.03 -1.70
N ASN A 391 -8.07 -23.59 -0.54
CA ASN A 391 -8.20 -25.03 -0.27
C ASN A 391 -9.68 -25.46 -0.29
N GLN A 392 -10.58 -24.70 0.33
CA GLN A 392 -12.03 -24.96 0.31
C GLN A 392 -12.64 -24.85 -1.10
N LEU A 393 -12.08 -24.01 -1.96
CA LEU A 393 -12.46 -23.90 -3.37
C LEU A 393 -11.90 -25.02 -4.26
N GLY A 394 -11.18 -26.00 -3.67
CA GLY A 394 -10.65 -27.18 -4.38
C GLY A 394 -9.25 -27.01 -4.95
N PHE A 395 -8.49 -25.96 -4.56
CA PHE A 395 -7.14 -25.70 -5.06
C PHE A 395 -6.02 -26.19 -4.14
N GLN A 396 -6.30 -26.95 -3.08
CA GLN A 396 -5.30 -27.35 -2.09
C GLN A 396 -4.05 -27.99 -2.71
N ASP A 397 -4.21 -28.93 -3.62
CA ASP A 397 -3.13 -29.64 -4.27
C ASP A 397 -3.06 -29.34 -5.78
N ALA A 398 -3.88 -28.39 -6.24
CA ALA A 398 -3.93 -28.03 -7.64
C ALA A 398 -2.64 -27.27 -8.06
N PRO A 399 -1.93 -27.71 -9.10
CA PRO A 399 -0.82 -26.93 -9.63
C PRO A 399 -1.34 -25.63 -10.25
N PRO A 400 -0.62 -24.50 -10.09
CA PRO A 400 -0.92 -23.29 -10.84
C PRO A 400 -0.84 -23.56 -12.35
N ARG A 401 -1.70 -22.87 -13.13
CA ARG A 401 -1.71 -23.04 -14.59
C ARG A 401 -0.35 -22.74 -15.21
N THR A 402 0.11 -23.62 -16.09
CA THR A 402 1.44 -23.54 -16.73
C THR A 402 1.48 -22.52 -17.87
N ASP A 403 0.34 -22.19 -18.48
CA ASP A 403 0.22 -21.20 -19.56
C ASP A 403 0.01 -19.77 -19.06
N PHE A 404 0.34 -19.47 -17.78
CA PHE A 404 0.07 -18.19 -17.14
C PHE A 404 0.62 -17.00 -17.95
N ALA A 405 1.87 -17.06 -18.41
CA ALA A 405 2.45 -15.98 -19.22
C ALA A 405 1.67 -15.73 -20.52
N ALA A 406 1.24 -16.81 -21.20
CA ALA A 406 0.41 -16.70 -22.40
C ALA A 406 -1.00 -16.16 -22.07
N ALA A 407 -1.56 -16.53 -20.91
CA ALA A 407 -2.82 -16.02 -20.45
C ALA A 407 -2.77 -14.51 -20.16
N LEU A 408 -1.68 -14.02 -19.53
CA LEU A 408 -1.46 -12.60 -19.30
C LEU A 408 -1.42 -11.78 -20.60
N GLN A 409 -0.92 -12.36 -21.69
CA GLN A 409 -0.89 -11.69 -23.00
C GLN A 409 -2.28 -11.53 -23.64
N ARG A 410 -3.27 -12.32 -23.19
CA ARG A 410 -4.67 -12.20 -23.61
C ARG A 410 -5.45 -11.15 -22.85
N LEU A 411 -4.94 -10.70 -21.71
CA LEU A 411 -5.55 -9.60 -20.96
C LEU A 411 -5.52 -8.29 -21.77
N PRO A 412 -6.43 -7.37 -21.51
CA PRO A 412 -6.43 -6.07 -22.18
C PRO A 412 -5.06 -5.37 -22.05
N LYS A 413 -4.54 -4.87 -23.14
CA LYS A 413 -3.29 -4.09 -23.11
C LYS A 413 -3.46 -2.76 -22.42
N ARG A 414 -4.69 -2.25 -22.37
CA ARG A 414 -5.04 -0.94 -21.80
C ARG A 414 -6.40 -1.02 -21.17
N THR A 415 -6.53 -0.43 -19.99
CA THR A 415 -7.82 -0.31 -19.29
C THR A 415 -7.89 1.03 -18.60
N VAL A 416 -9.08 1.61 -18.60
CA VAL A 416 -9.40 2.85 -17.89
C VAL A 416 -10.42 2.54 -16.82
N THR A 417 -10.02 2.66 -15.56
CA THR A 417 -10.92 2.53 -14.42
C THR A 417 -11.27 3.92 -13.91
N TRP A 418 -12.53 4.30 -14.04
CA TRP A 418 -13.04 5.55 -13.48
C TRP A 418 -13.34 5.38 -11.99
N PHE A 419 -12.84 6.30 -11.19
CA PHE A 419 -13.16 6.41 -9.76
C PHE A 419 -14.24 7.47 -9.50
N ALA A 420 -14.16 8.60 -10.21
CA ALA A 420 -15.17 9.65 -10.16
C ALA A 420 -15.13 10.51 -11.42
N ARG A 421 -16.26 11.14 -11.74
CA ARG A 421 -16.38 12.18 -12.76
C ARG A 421 -17.29 13.29 -12.23
N GLY A 422 -17.02 14.52 -12.62
CA GLY A 422 -17.79 15.67 -12.16
C GLY A 422 -17.03 16.96 -12.32
N GLU A 423 -16.89 17.74 -11.25
CA GLU A 423 -16.05 18.93 -11.28
C GLU A 423 -14.60 18.57 -11.65
N TYR A 424 -14.09 17.45 -11.12
CA TYR A 424 -12.80 16.89 -11.48
C TYR A 424 -12.92 15.41 -11.82
N ASP A 425 -12.18 14.98 -12.83
CA ASP A 425 -12.06 13.58 -13.22
C ASP A 425 -11.08 12.83 -12.32
N ARG A 426 -11.42 11.58 -11.97
CA ARG A 426 -10.56 10.66 -11.20
C ARG A 426 -10.55 9.31 -11.89
N LEU A 427 -9.38 8.82 -12.25
CA LEU A 427 -9.25 7.53 -12.92
C LEU A 427 -7.87 6.91 -12.73
N LEU A 428 -7.78 5.64 -13.06
CA LEU A 428 -6.55 4.89 -13.18
C LEU A 428 -6.47 4.31 -14.59
N LEU A 429 -5.46 4.71 -15.34
CA LEU A 429 -5.09 4.04 -16.58
C LEU A 429 -4.12 2.91 -16.26
N THR A 430 -4.40 1.70 -16.72
CA THR A 430 -3.49 0.55 -16.69
C THR A 430 -3.02 0.24 -18.10
N VAL A 431 -1.70 0.11 -18.28
CA VAL A 431 -1.09 -0.27 -19.56
C VAL A 431 -0.18 -1.47 -19.33
N ARG A 432 -0.31 -2.48 -20.20
CA ARG A 432 0.59 -3.65 -20.25
C ARG A 432 1.54 -3.49 -21.42
N ASP A 433 2.83 -3.42 -21.12
CA ASP A 433 3.87 -3.31 -22.13
C ASP A 433 5.15 -4.04 -21.70
N ARG A 434 5.71 -4.88 -22.57
CA ARG A 434 7.01 -5.56 -22.38
C ARG A 434 7.16 -6.28 -21.05
N GLY A 435 6.10 -6.91 -20.55
CA GLY A 435 6.09 -7.60 -19.26
C GLY A 435 5.83 -6.70 -18.06
N HIS A 436 5.81 -5.38 -18.24
CA HIS A 436 5.44 -4.41 -17.21
C HIS A 436 3.93 -4.18 -17.17
N VAL A 437 3.42 -3.94 -15.98
CA VAL A 437 2.10 -3.35 -15.74
C VAL A 437 2.33 -1.95 -15.22
N ILE A 438 1.90 -0.95 -15.96
CA ILE A 438 2.09 0.46 -15.66
C ILE A 438 0.76 1.05 -15.24
N GLY A 439 0.66 1.48 -13.98
CA GLY A 439 -0.48 2.25 -13.46
C GLY A 439 -0.21 3.74 -13.54
N LEU A 440 -1.09 4.49 -14.16
CA LEU A 440 -1.04 5.96 -14.18
C LEU A 440 -2.31 6.51 -13.54
N PRO A 441 -2.25 6.91 -12.25
CA PRO A 441 -3.38 7.46 -11.53
C PRO A 441 -3.56 8.95 -11.84
N PHE A 442 -4.80 9.35 -12.17
CA PHE A 442 -5.25 10.74 -12.19
C PHE A 442 -6.20 10.92 -11.01
N ILE A 443 -5.65 11.31 -9.89
CA ILE A 443 -6.34 11.47 -8.61
C ILE A 443 -5.85 12.75 -7.95
N ASN A 444 -6.51 13.20 -6.88
CA ASN A 444 -5.92 14.29 -6.12
C ASN A 444 -4.66 13.81 -5.43
N GLY A 445 -3.54 14.38 -5.88
CA GLY A 445 -2.22 14.09 -5.37
C GLY A 445 -1.96 14.74 -4.01
N GLY A 446 -0.70 14.86 -3.69
CA GLY A 446 -0.20 15.44 -2.46
C GLY A 446 0.56 14.43 -1.61
N ALA A 447 1.26 14.94 -0.63
CA ALA A 447 1.99 14.14 0.35
C ALA A 447 1.04 13.64 1.45
N SER A 448 1.39 12.50 2.05
CA SER A 448 0.74 12.01 3.24
C SER A 448 1.79 11.51 4.23
N GLN A 449 1.61 11.79 5.50
CA GLN A 449 2.50 11.33 6.57
C GLN A 449 2.69 9.79 6.61
N HIS A 450 1.79 9.05 5.97
CA HIS A 450 1.83 7.59 5.93
C HIS A 450 2.45 7.04 4.67
N MET A 451 2.97 7.91 3.78
CA MET A 451 3.34 7.51 2.44
C MET A 451 4.82 7.43 2.22
N HIS A 452 5.18 6.36 1.56
CA HIS A 452 6.43 6.18 0.89
C HIS A 452 6.32 6.58 -0.59
N ASN A 453 5.32 6.05 -1.30
CA ASN A 453 4.96 6.50 -2.64
C ASN A 453 3.78 7.47 -2.53
N PRO A 454 3.99 8.76 -2.73
CA PRO A 454 2.91 9.74 -2.74
C PRO A 454 1.88 9.46 -3.84
N TYR A 455 0.69 10.05 -3.73
CA TYR A 455 -0.40 9.92 -4.71
C TYR A 455 -0.19 10.79 -5.94
N PHE A 456 1.02 10.85 -6.47
CA PHE A 456 1.34 11.71 -7.61
C PHE A 456 0.82 11.12 -8.92
N PRO A 457 0.38 11.97 -9.86
CA PRO A 457 -0.10 11.53 -11.18
C PRO A 457 1.07 11.23 -12.13
N ILE A 458 1.85 10.23 -11.77
CA ILE A 458 2.99 9.71 -12.54
C ILE A 458 2.78 8.23 -12.84
N PRO A 459 3.46 7.68 -13.86
CA PRO A 459 3.45 6.24 -14.09
C PRO A 459 4.13 5.49 -12.95
N TYR A 460 3.52 4.41 -12.49
CA TYR A 460 4.07 3.46 -11.51
C TYR A 460 4.16 2.07 -12.11
N SER A 461 5.27 1.39 -11.88
CA SER A 461 5.46 0.00 -12.25
C SER A 461 6.61 -0.60 -11.42
N PRO A 462 6.37 -1.63 -10.60
CA PRO A 462 7.39 -2.20 -9.73
C PRO A 462 8.69 -2.52 -10.48
N GLY A 463 9.83 -2.05 -9.96
CA GLY A 463 11.15 -2.27 -10.55
C GLY A 463 11.47 -1.45 -11.81
N LEU A 464 10.52 -0.68 -12.35
CA LEU A 464 10.73 0.22 -13.49
C LEU A 464 10.56 1.69 -13.08
N LEU A 465 9.43 2.03 -12.51
CA LEU A 465 9.03 3.37 -12.15
C LEU A 465 8.39 3.38 -10.76
N ASP A 466 9.00 4.10 -9.86
CA ASP A 466 8.52 4.35 -8.51
C ASP A 466 8.66 5.84 -8.18
N SER A 467 8.13 6.26 -7.05
CA SER A 467 8.36 7.59 -6.50
C SER A 467 9.51 7.58 -5.50
N VAL A 468 10.12 8.72 -5.25
CA VAL A 468 11.03 8.89 -4.11
C VAL A 468 10.24 8.79 -2.80
N ALA A 469 10.93 8.34 -1.75
CA ALA A 469 10.32 8.09 -0.45
C ALA A 469 9.80 9.37 0.23
N ASP A 470 10.40 10.50 -0.07
CA ASP A 470 9.99 11.79 0.45
C ASP A 470 8.87 12.38 -0.41
N GLY A 471 7.69 12.48 0.17
CA GLY A 471 6.51 13.05 -0.49
C GLY A 471 6.60 14.53 -0.83
N SER A 472 7.66 15.24 -0.42
CA SER A 472 7.87 16.66 -0.75
C SER A 472 8.39 16.89 -2.16
N SER A 473 8.94 15.86 -2.82
CA SER A 473 9.58 15.97 -4.14
C SER A 473 9.04 14.95 -5.13
N PRO A 474 7.91 15.25 -5.81
CA PRO A 474 7.34 14.34 -6.81
C PRO A 474 8.30 14.17 -8.00
N GLN A 475 8.55 12.91 -8.38
CA GLN A 475 9.29 12.59 -9.60
C GLN A 475 8.49 12.91 -10.85
N LEU A 476 9.22 13.22 -11.96
CA LEU A 476 8.65 13.38 -13.30
C LEU A 476 7.59 14.49 -13.41
N LEU A 477 7.45 15.32 -12.37
CA LEU A 477 6.54 16.45 -12.34
C LEU A 477 7.35 17.75 -12.16
N PRO A 478 7.17 18.75 -13.06
CA PRO A 478 7.80 20.05 -12.88
C PRO A 478 7.29 20.74 -11.60
N GLN A 479 8.22 21.30 -10.84
CA GLN A 479 8.02 22.10 -9.65
C GLN A 479 8.36 23.55 -9.97
N LEU A 480 7.42 24.46 -9.81
CA LEU A 480 7.58 25.88 -10.06
C LEU A 480 7.72 26.59 -8.71
N THR A 481 8.94 26.98 -8.34
CA THR A 481 9.16 27.83 -7.16
C THR A 481 8.95 29.27 -7.54
N LEU A 482 8.02 29.94 -6.89
CA LEU A 482 7.65 31.32 -7.16
C LEU A 482 8.46 32.30 -6.29
N ALA A 483 8.42 33.59 -6.64
CA ALA A 483 9.13 34.63 -5.91
C ALA A 483 8.71 34.74 -4.43
N ASP A 484 7.43 34.43 -4.11
CA ASP A 484 6.90 34.38 -2.74
C ASP A 484 7.32 33.13 -1.95
N GLY A 485 8.07 32.21 -2.55
CA GLY A 485 8.54 30.98 -1.95
C GLY A 485 7.57 29.81 -2.05
N SER A 486 6.36 30.00 -2.58
CA SER A 486 5.45 28.87 -2.82
C SER A 486 6.00 27.97 -3.94
N VAL A 487 5.82 26.66 -3.78
CA VAL A 487 6.20 25.65 -4.78
C VAL A 487 4.93 25.01 -5.33
N LEU A 488 4.72 25.16 -6.63
CA LEU A 488 3.54 24.66 -7.33
C LEU A 488 3.90 23.42 -8.15
N ALA A 489 2.99 22.44 -8.18
CA ALA A 489 3.11 21.24 -9.00
C ALA A 489 1.74 20.78 -9.53
N PRO A 490 1.69 20.04 -10.65
CA PRO A 490 0.43 19.56 -11.25
C PRO A 490 -0.07 18.27 -10.59
N LEU A 491 -0.48 18.33 -9.32
CA LEU A 491 -0.82 17.15 -8.50
C LEU A 491 -2.30 16.79 -8.51
N ALA A 492 -3.20 17.74 -8.78
CA ALA A 492 -4.63 17.60 -8.60
C ALA A 492 -5.43 18.38 -9.66
N TYR A 493 -6.76 18.39 -9.53
CA TYR A 493 -7.69 19.22 -10.32
C TYR A 493 -7.81 18.83 -11.80
N PHE A 494 -7.77 17.54 -12.12
CA PHE A 494 -7.86 17.04 -13.49
C PHE A 494 -9.27 17.24 -14.06
N GLN A 495 -9.35 17.87 -15.22
CA GLN A 495 -10.58 18.07 -15.97
C GLN A 495 -10.42 17.60 -17.43
N HIS A 496 -11.54 17.23 -18.04
CA HIS A 496 -11.60 16.85 -19.45
C HIS A 496 -10.62 15.74 -19.82
N VAL A 497 -10.40 14.78 -18.90
CA VAL A 497 -9.51 13.66 -19.17
C VAL A 497 -10.07 12.82 -20.30
N SER A 498 -9.30 12.69 -21.36
CA SER A 498 -9.62 11.87 -22.52
C SER A 498 -8.51 10.86 -22.79
N VAL A 499 -8.90 9.63 -23.07
CA VAL A 499 -7.98 8.55 -23.45
C VAL A 499 -8.33 8.11 -24.86
N ALA A 500 -7.41 8.29 -25.79
CA ALA A 500 -7.54 7.86 -27.17
C ALA A 500 -6.57 6.71 -27.44
N GLU A 501 -7.13 5.61 -27.94
CA GLU A 501 -6.34 4.46 -28.38
C GLU A 501 -6.08 4.55 -29.87
N ARG A 502 -4.82 4.42 -30.26
CA ARG A 502 -4.39 4.24 -31.63
C ARG A 502 -3.65 2.90 -31.72
N ARG A 503 -3.38 2.42 -32.95
CA ARG A 503 -2.84 1.07 -33.17
C ARG A 503 -1.67 0.69 -32.26
N ASN A 504 -0.72 1.62 -32.05
CA ASN A 504 0.50 1.37 -31.30
C ASN A 504 0.72 2.37 -30.16
N GLU A 505 -0.22 3.23 -29.86
CA GLU A 505 -0.06 4.26 -28.82
C GLU A 505 -1.34 4.47 -28.01
N THR A 506 -1.18 4.91 -26.79
CA THR A 506 -2.26 5.45 -25.96
C THR A 506 -1.96 6.92 -25.72
N VAL A 507 -2.88 7.79 -26.11
CA VAL A 507 -2.77 9.23 -25.91
C VAL A 507 -3.76 9.66 -24.84
N ILE A 508 -3.27 10.26 -23.76
CA ILE A 508 -4.09 10.84 -22.70
C ILE A 508 -3.93 12.35 -22.74
N ARG A 509 -5.05 13.07 -22.74
CA ARG A 509 -5.08 14.53 -22.65
C ARG A 509 -5.94 14.94 -21.47
N PHE A 510 -5.52 15.98 -20.79
CA PHE A 510 -6.27 16.55 -19.67
C PHE A 510 -5.90 18.03 -19.48
N GLN A 511 -6.74 18.71 -18.72
CA GLN A 511 -6.52 20.08 -18.30
C GLN A 511 -6.55 20.16 -16.77
N GLN A 512 -5.82 21.13 -16.22
CA GLN A 512 -5.86 21.51 -14.82
C GLN A 512 -6.06 23.02 -14.76
N PRO A 513 -7.22 23.51 -14.25
CA PRO A 513 -7.52 24.94 -14.19
C PRO A 513 -6.66 25.67 -13.14
N ARG A 514 -5.96 24.93 -12.29
CA ARG A 514 -5.10 25.39 -11.21
C ARG A 514 -4.04 24.35 -10.89
N LEU A 515 -2.98 24.77 -10.21
CA LEU A 515 -1.95 23.87 -9.69
C LEU A 515 -2.13 23.66 -8.18
N ASP A 516 -1.39 22.71 -7.63
CA ASP A 516 -1.36 22.43 -6.20
C ASP A 516 -0.07 22.95 -5.56
N LYS A 517 -0.17 23.46 -4.32
CA LYS A 517 0.99 23.80 -3.48
C LYS A 517 1.56 22.55 -2.85
N LEU A 518 2.86 22.33 -3.04
CA LEU A 518 3.58 21.24 -2.40
C LEU A 518 3.66 21.42 -0.87
N GLY A 519 3.77 20.29 -0.16
CA GLY A 519 4.01 20.26 1.28
C GLY A 519 2.77 20.09 2.15
N THR A 520 1.60 19.81 1.54
CA THR A 520 0.34 19.59 2.27
C THR A 520 -0.22 18.21 2.00
N ALA A 521 -0.91 17.63 3.00
CA ALA A 521 -1.55 16.32 2.87
C ALA A 521 -2.80 16.35 1.96
N SER A 522 -3.51 17.48 1.93
CA SER A 522 -4.64 17.74 1.03
C SER A 522 -4.25 18.82 0.02
N PRO A 523 -4.73 18.74 -1.23
CA PRO A 523 -4.41 19.72 -2.26
C PRO A 523 -4.84 21.13 -1.88
N ILE A 524 -3.93 22.10 -2.01
CA ILE A 524 -4.21 23.54 -1.84
C ILE A 524 -4.11 24.22 -3.20
N PRO A 525 -5.22 24.73 -3.75
CA PRO A 525 -5.25 25.29 -5.09
C PRO A 525 -4.47 26.60 -5.20
N ASP A 526 -3.85 26.80 -6.37
CA ASP A 526 -3.22 28.04 -6.78
C ASP A 526 -3.58 28.36 -8.23
N ASP A 527 -4.23 29.49 -8.45
CA ASP A 527 -4.83 29.88 -9.73
C ASP A 527 -3.86 30.66 -10.65
N ARG A 528 -2.59 30.83 -10.27
CA ARG A 528 -1.60 31.58 -11.07
C ARG A 528 -1.26 30.90 -12.41
N PHE A 529 -1.58 29.60 -12.55
CA PHE A 529 -1.40 28.86 -13.80
C PHE A 529 -2.60 27.99 -14.11
N THR A 530 -2.87 27.86 -15.41
CA THR A 530 -3.62 26.74 -15.97
C THR A 530 -2.64 25.81 -16.69
N LEU A 531 -2.99 24.54 -16.82
CA LEU A 531 -2.14 23.53 -17.44
C LEU A 531 -2.93 22.69 -18.44
N SER A 532 -2.33 22.46 -19.62
CA SER A 532 -2.77 21.45 -20.58
C SER A 532 -1.67 20.40 -20.73
N SER A 533 -2.03 19.13 -20.51
CA SER A 533 -1.06 18.03 -20.52
C SER A 533 -1.43 16.95 -21.50
N THR A 534 -0.42 16.32 -22.07
CA THR A 534 -0.55 15.14 -22.93
C THR A 534 0.46 14.08 -22.52
N TYR A 535 -0.02 12.87 -22.23
CA TYR A 535 0.80 11.66 -22.19
C TYR A 535 0.66 10.89 -23.50
N VAL A 536 1.77 10.33 -23.98
CA VAL A 536 1.80 9.35 -25.07
C VAL A 536 2.57 8.13 -24.57
N LEU A 537 1.89 6.99 -24.50
CA LEU A 537 2.48 5.69 -24.17
C LEU A 537 2.57 4.85 -25.43
N GLU A 538 3.81 4.57 -25.84
CA GLU A 538 4.17 3.71 -26.97
C GLU A 538 4.90 2.47 -26.46
N PRO A 539 5.04 1.39 -27.23
CA PRO A 539 5.83 0.23 -26.81
C PRO A 539 7.26 0.62 -26.43
N GLY A 540 7.60 0.47 -25.12
CA GLY A 540 8.90 0.79 -24.55
C GLY A 540 9.19 2.29 -24.41
N ARG A 541 8.17 3.14 -24.46
CA ARG A 541 8.36 4.58 -24.33
C ARG A 541 7.17 5.28 -23.71
N ILE A 542 7.43 6.20 -22.80
CA ILE A 542 6.46 7.13 -22.24
C ILE A 542 6.94 8.55 -22.50
N THR A 543 6.04 9.40 -22.97
CA THR A 543 6.32 10.84 -23.16
C THR A 543 5.24 11.65 -22.47
N ARG A 544 5.62 12.72 -21.78
CA ARG A 544 4.70 13.73 -21.26
C ARG A 544 5.08 15.10 -21.80
N THR A 545 4.06 15.89 -22.18
CA THR A 545 4.19 17.28 -22.58
C THR A 545 3.19 18.11 -21.79
N ASP A 546 3.68 19.16 -21.16
CA ASP A 546 2.96 20.12 -20.33
C ASP A 546 3.05 21.51 -20.93
N VAL A 547 1.93 22.22 -21.01
CA VAL A 547 1.86 23.64 -21.40
C VAL A 547 1.25 24.42 -20.26
N TYR A 548 2.09 25.11 -19.49
CA TYR A 548 1.73 25.99 -18.38
C TYR A 548 1.38 27.39 -18.94
N THR A 549 0.17 27.85 -18.70
CA THR A 549 -0.26 29.20 -19.10
C THR A 549 -0.42 30.06 -17.86
N PRO A 550 0.43 31.08 -17.66
CA PRO A 550 0.33 31.98 -16.51
C PRO A 550 -0.90 32.87 -16.62
N GLN A 551 -1.55 33.11 -15.49
CA GLN A 551 -2.67 34.06 -15.35
C GLN A 551 -2.13 35.46 -15.00
N GLY A 552 -1.48 36.10 -15.99
CA GLY A 552 -0.74 37.35 -15.83
C GLY A 552 0.77 37.16 -15.81
N THR A 553 1.51 38.16 -15.35
CA THR A 553 2.96 38.07 -15.20
C THR A 553 3.30 37.30 -13.92
N VAL A 554 4.07 36.22 -14.03
CA VAL A 554 4.51 35.41 -12.89
C VAL A 554 6.03 35.35 -12.81
N GLU A 555 6.58 35.69 -11.64
CA GLU A 555 7.99 35.58 -11.36
C GLU A 555 8.33 34.22 -10.78
N LEU A 556 9.11 33.42 -11.50
CA LEU A 556 9.70 32.18 -11.04
C LEU A 556 11.06 32.43 -10.42
N LYS A 557 11.28 31.89 -9.22
CA LYS A 557 12.58 31.79 -8.57
C LYS A 557 13.39 30.64 -9.14
N SER A 558 12.75 29.52 -9.43
CA SER A 558 13.35 28.35 -10.08
C SER A 558 12.28 27.42 -10.66
N LEU A 559 12.68 26.66 -11.64
CA LEU A 559 11.96 25.53 -12.19
C LEU A 559 12.80 24.27 -11.98
N ARG A 560 12.22 23.20 -11.43
CA ARG A 560 12.94 21.97 -11.13
C ARG A 560 12.09 20.76 -11.49
N MET A 561 12.74 19.70 -11.97
CA MET A 561 12.14 18.37 -12.11
C MET A 561 13.20 17.31 -11.77
N GLU A 562 12.78 16.25 -11.10
CA GLU A 562 13.65 15.15 -10.72
C GLU A 562 13.16 13.83 -11.31
N PHE A 563 14.09 12.95 -11.64
CA PHE A 563 13.85 11.56 -11.99
C PHE A 563 14.90 10.68 -11.30
N ALA A 564 14.46 9.69 -10.53
CA ALA A 564 15.32 8.67 -9.95
C ALA A 564 14.95 7.29 -10.50
N THR A 565 15.93 6.41 -10.64
CA THR A 565 15.77 5.10 -11.28
C THR A 565 16.72 4.05 -10.71
N TYR A 566 16.31 2.78 -10.81
CA TYR A 566 17.17 1.62 -10.52
C TYR A 566 18.24 1.37 -11.59
N SER A 567 18.14 2.05 -12.73
CA SER A 567 19.12 1.93 -13.81
C SER A 567 20.38 2.73 -13.51
N ASP A 568 21.53 2.21 -13.92
CA ASP A 568 22.84 2.78 -13.66
C ASP A 568 23.73 2.86 -14.91
N LEU A 569 25.03 3.12 -14.71
CA LEU A 569 25.98 3.41 -15.79
C LEU A 569 25.48 4.56 -16.69
N ALA A 570 25.06 5.62 -16.03
CA ALA A 570 24.47 6.79 -16.68
C ALA A 570 25.55 7.59 -17.45
N ALA A 571 25.20 8.00 -18.68
CA ALA A 571 25.97 8.95 -19.49
C ALA A 571 25.04 10.08 -19.93
N GLN A 572 25.50 11.33 -19.81
CA GLN A 572 24.71 12.51 -20.10
C GLN A 572 25.27 13.30 -21.28
N GLN A 573 24.36 13.76 -22.13
CA GLN A 573 24.63 14.70 -23.20
C GLN A 573 23.55 15.78 -23.21
N GLY A 574 23.88 16.98 -22.69
CA GLY A 574 22.90 18.05 -22.50
C GLY A 574 21.76 17.61 -21.55
N THR A 575 20.52 17.66 -22.01
CA THR A 575 19.34 17.22 -21.26
C THR A 575 18.90 15.77 -21.57
N ILE A 576 19.80 14.99 -22.13
CA ILE A 576 19.57 13.57 -22.45
C ILE A 576 20.50 12.71 -21.58
N THR A 577 19.92 11.77 -20.85
CA THR A 577 20.64 10.75 -20.07
C THR A 577 20.37 9.38 -20.65
N THR A 578 21.40 8.58 -20.87
CA THR A 578 21.32 7.17 -21.28
C THR A 578 21.85 6.27 -20.16
N PHE A 579 21.33 5.07 -20.03
CA PHE A 579 21.69 4.11 -18.99
C PHE A 579 22.19 2.82 -19.61
N GLY A 580 23.34 2.35 -19.17
CA GLY A 580 23.98 1.14 -19.68
C GLY A 580 23.35 -0.12 -19.11
N ARG A 581 22.86 -0.09 -17.86
CA ARG A 581 22.29 -1.22 -17.15
C ARG A 581 20.94 -0.83 -16.50
N GLY A 582 20.01 -1.78 -16.35
CA GLY A 582 18.68 -1.58 -15.76
C GLY A 582 17.57 -1.56 -16.80
N ALA A 583 16.32 -1.39 -16.34
CA ALA A 583 15.14 -1.39 -17.20
C ALA A 583 15.01 -0.10 -18.03
N VAL A 584 15.28 1.06 -17.43
CA VAL A 584 15.29 2.34 -18.14
C VAL A 584 16.54 2.44 -19.02
N ARG A 585 16.36 2.88 -20.26
CA ARG A 585 17.43 3.03 -21.27
C ARG A 585 17.82 4.46 -21.52
N LYS A 586 16.83 5.34 -21.53
CA LYS A 586 17.03 6.74 -21.88
C LYS A 586 15.97 7.61 -21.20
N PHE A 587 16.41 8.73 -20.67
CA PHE A 587 15.57 9.82 -20.21
C PHE A 587 16.00 11.11 -20.92
N ALA A 588 15.05 11.82 -21.51
CA ALA A 588 15.32 13.05 -22.22
C ALA A 588 14.30 14.11 -21.84
N VAL A 589 14.76 15.33 -21.64
CA VAL A 589 13.96 16.46 -21.16
C VAL A 589 14.07 17.64 -22.11
N ARG A 590 13.03 18.47 -22.22
CA ARG A 590 13.03 19.73 -22.97
C ARG A 590 12.35 20.82 -22.15
N GLY A 591 12.80 22.06 -22.33
CA GLY A 591 12.27 23.22 -21.62
C GLY A 591 12.98 23.53 -20.30
N PHE A 592 14.04 22.78 -19.96
CA PHE A 592 14.95 23.06 -18.85
C PHE A 592 16.32 23.53 -19.40
N GLU A 593 16.99 24.38 -18.64
CA GLU A 593 18.28 24.91 -19.06
C GLU A 593 19.41 23.88 -18.94
N ARG A 594 19.41 23.13 -17.82
CA ARG A 594 20.41 22.09 -17.56
C ARG A 594 19.81 20.89 -16.85
N CYS A 595 20.47 19.75 -16.99
CA CYS A 595 20.25 18.58 -16.15
C CYS A 595 21.59 18.13 -15.58
N ASP A 596 21.55 17.63 -14.34
CA ASP A 596 22.69 17.02 -13.66
C ASP A 596 22.34 15.56 -13.35
N VAL A 597 23.24 14.64 -13.67
CA VAL A 597 23.10 13.21 -13.40
C VAL A 597 24.14 12.76 -12.39
N GLY A 598 23.73 11.94 -11.44
CA GLY A 598 24.66 11.39 -10.45
C GLY A 598 24.13 10.10 -9.82
N PRO A 599 25.02 9.31 -9.21
CA PRO A 599 24.58 8.18 -8.41
C PRO A 599 23.77 8.69 -7.22
N VAL A 600 22.80 7.90 -6.81
CA VAL A 600 22.18 8.07 -5.49
C VAL A 600 23.20 7.60 -4.47
N GLN A 601 23.68 8.49 -3.61
CA GLN A 601 24.42 8.11 -2.41
C GLN A 601 23.43 7.44 -1.46
N ASP A 602 23.92 6.64 -0.50
CA ASP A 602 23.08 5.91 0.47
C ASP A 602 22.22 6.88 1.30
N ASP A 603 21.23 7.45 0.64
CA ASP A 603 20.28 8.42 1.17
C ASP A 603 18.92 7.76 1.28
N VAL A 604 18.42 7.71 2.46
CA VAL A 604 17.10 7.14 2.83
C VAL A 604 15.95 7.77 2.04
N ALA A 605 16.12 9.01 1.55
CA ALA A 605 15.14 9.67 0.69
C ALA A 605 14.92 8.95 -0.65
N TYR A 606 15.91 8.18 -1.10
CA TYR A 606 15.85 7.41 -2.36
C TYR A 606 15.57 5.93 -2.18
N HIS A 607 15.20 5.51 -0.97
CA HIS A 607 14.76 4.15 -0.72
C HIS A 607 13.31 3.97 -1.17
N THR A 608 13.02 2.83 -1.80
CA THR A 608 11.69 2.43 -2.26
C THR A 608 11.27 1.12 -1.60
N PRO A 609 10.03 0.67 -1.76
CA PRO A 609 9.63 -0.64 -1.24
C PRO A 609 10.52 -1.79 -1.73
N THR A 610 11.06 -1.71 -2.95
CA THR A 610 11.85 -2.79 -3.56
C THR A 610 13.37 -2.61 -3.42
N GLY A 611 13.83 -1.51 -2.83
CA GLY A 611 15.25 -1.20 -2.62
C GLY A 611 15.60 0.22 -3.04
N PRO A 612 16.88 0.61 -2.99
CA PRO A 612 17.29 1.96 -3.31
C PRO A 612 17.32 2.20 -4.82
N PHE A 613 17.02 3.43 -5.24
CA PHE A 613 17.37 3.86 -6.59
C PHE A 613 18.90 3.88 -6.76
N ALA A 614 19.37 3.75 -7.99
CA ALA A 614 20.80 3.76 -8.32
C ALA A 614 21.27 5.13 -8.84
N THR A 615 20.42 5.80 -9.62
CA THR A 615 20.77 7.06 -10.29
C THR A 615 19.65 8.08 -10.14
N ARG A 616 20.02 9.35 -9.96
CA ARG A 616 19.12 10.49 -10.06
C ARG A 616 19.50 11.42 -11.20
N VAL A 617 18.51 12.03 -11.81
CA VAL A 617 18.64 13.11 -12.79
C VAL A 617 17.84 14.30 -12.29
N VAL A 618 18.48 15.44 -12.10
CA VAL A 618 17.83 16.69 -11.67
C VAL A 618 17.93 17.70 -12.79
N CYS A 619 16.80 18.17 -13.29
CA CYS A 619 16.75 19.20 -14.35
C CYS A 619 16.23 20.51 -13.77
N GLU A 620 16.90 21.61 -14.09
CA GLU A 620 16.65 22.92 -13.49
C GLU A 620 16.71 24.05 -14.53
N SER A 621 15.98 25.12 -14.24
CA SER A 621 16.14 26.44 -14.85
C SER A 621 16.14 27.50 -13.76
N PRO A 622 17.00 28.57 -13.90
CA PRO A 622 17.08 29.66 -12.93
C PRO A 622 15.82 30.54 -12.94
N ALA A 623 15.87 31.57 -12.12
CA ALA A 623 14.83 32.59 -12.02
C ALA A 623 14.56 33.27 -13.37
N HIS A 624 13.31 33.42 -13.73
CA HIS A 624 12.87 34.16 -14.91
C HIS A 624 11.38 34.58 -14.76
N THR A 625 11.00 35.59 -15.52
CA THR A 625 9.64 36.11 -15.53
C THR A 625 8.87 35.52 -16.70
N LEU A 626 7.72 34.91 -16.39
CA LEU A 626 6.79 34.36 -17.39
C LEU A 626 5.71 35.38 -17.71
N GLN A 627 5.55 35.67 -19.00
CA GLN A 627 4.48 36.50 -19.57
C GLN A 627 3.65 35.73 -20.61
N GLY A 628 4.07 34.54 -20.97
CA GLY A 628 3.44 33.67 -21.94
C GLY A 628 3.57 32.18 -21.56
N PRO A 629 3.01 31.28 -22.39
CA PRO A 629 3.02 29.85 -22.11
C PRO A 629 4.45 29.28 -21.99
N LEU A 630 4.65 28.42 -20.97
CA LEU A 630 5.86 27.63 -20.79
C LEU A 630 5.57 26.17 -21.18
N GLN A 631 6.30 25.68 -22.17
CA GLN A 631 6.18 24.27 -22.59
C GLN A 631 7.34 23.45 -22.06
N LEU A 632 7.01 22.38 -21.33
CA LEU A 632 7.95 21.41 -20.79
C LEU A 632 7.63 20.02 -21.32
N SER A 633 8.62 19.19 -21.55
CA SER A 633 8.37 17.79 -21.88
C SER A 633 9.49 16.88 -21.41
N TRP A 634 9.14 15.63 -21.15
CA TRP A 634 10.09 14.56 -20.95
C TRP A 634 9.69 13.31 -21.71
N SER A 635 10.65 12.47 -22.01
CA SER A 635 10.43 11.13 -22.55
C SER A 635 11.35 10.11 -21.88
N LEU A 636 10.80 8.96 -21.58
CA LEU A 636 11.46 7.83 -20.95
C LEU A 636 11.35 6.62 -21.88
N SER A 637 12.47 5.98 -22.19
CA SER A 637 12.50 4.73 -22.95
C SER A 637 12.99 3.60 -22.06
N TYR A 638 12.34 2.43 -22.16
CA TYR A 638 12.62 1.26 -21.33
C TYR A 638 12.60 -0.05 -22.14
N ARG A 639 13.07 -1.15 -21.51
CA ARG A 639 13.16 -2.49 -22.16
C ARG A 639 11.84 -3.21 -22.09
#